data_9dce05ee32c62fb694ab86ac6d4ee2d0
#
_entry.id   9dce05ee32c62fb694ab86ac6d4ee2d0
#
_cell.length_a   1.000
_cell.length_b   1.000
_cell.length_c   1.000
_cell.angle_alpha   90.00
_cell.angle_beta   90.00
_cell.angle_gamma   90.00
#
_symmetry.space_group_name_H-M   'P 1'
#
loop_
_entity.id
_entity.type
_entity.pdbx_description
1 polymer ?
#
loop_
_entity_poly.entity_id
_entity_poly.type
_entity_poly.pdbx_seq_one_letter_code
_entity_poly.pdbx_strand_id
1 'polypeptide(L)'
;MSFSSLVQKLACGIIIAVPVVVSAQPGFAPLGGEYAIVGALPASQSRPRMSINAGGGYIVWQDQNTFGNRLTVMGRPLNSGLGSSLPAFRVNSGATGDHENPRVALLKDGGAVFVWQGGQFSFQHIYARFLSPSNTWIALDQLVNSSPKTYQANPGVVVLTNGNVVITYATFTTNTMQDVYGQMFSPAGVKIGNEFQINQVSQFNQRSPAIAALANGGFIVTWVSEQQRAVDAENPAPVANARIARPSVDIYARLFGADGAAVNNEFLVNDGFNVCSGPAVAAGADGSVMVAWNSLDVQLPNNGWDIVARPFTFSGNIPQAGTQSRANTMLYGDQHTAQLSASGSTYLALWTSLGQDGNREGVFGQFLNADGSHLGEEIRVNTTTLGMQQQPSVAGDHNGRFLAAWTSPTFGPSKNDLFAQIFANAAYVPAALANNYGSPTFVGQVNAPIRANPVGIHDPALEPPMLDYPGMLAAPGTGTPAANAFASAAGKYSGLFYDLNGVSSVSSGSFTAQVGANKNYSAKLTFAGRTVSLSGKLDDLGNTGTRIIPRPGASALTVSFQVDLFGGDQISGRIQAGSEWNASIHADRQIFKAKTQPTALAGAYTLTVPGFDKGPGGTGVGTIKVGADGGILLKGTLADGRKITQSAGVSKTGAWPLFVPLPGNGIVISWIELSVVDAGGDFAWIKPAAKSGLYPGGFTNGVTAAVGLNPLMTSGPRSLTLSGAGLSQPLSFPIVIDAKGNASVNGVSLAVTPTTGAFTGKVPNPVTGKPAIAINGVLQNGGGGEGFFLGTSESGKVTLEQP
;
A
#
# COMPACT_ATOMS: atom_id res chain seq x y z
N MET A 1 -41.44 25.70 66.70
CA MET A 1 -42.61 25.63 65.83
C MET A 1 -42.18 25.92 64.42
N SER A 2 -42.16 25.02 63.56
CA SER A 2 -42.52 24.88 62.21
C SER A 2 -41.62 23.84 61.51
N PHE A 3 -42.27 22.85 61.03
CA PHE A 3 -41.73 21.78 60.20
C PHE A 3 -41.43 22.30 58.79
N SER A 4 -40.28 21.90 58.21
CA SER A 4 -40.11 21.96 56.79
C SER A 4 -39.60 20.61 56.29
N SER A 5 -40.42 20.01 55.48
CA SER A 5 -40.23 18.69 54.83
C SER A 5 -39.22 18.77 53.72
N LEU A 6 -38.36 17.78 53.72
CA LEU A 6 -37.36 17.48 52.67
C LEU A 6 -38.09 16.78 51.50
N VAL A 7 -38.08 17.38 50.32
CA VAL A 7 -38.52 16.75 49.07
C VAL A 7 -37.26 16.56 48.20
N GLN A 8 -36.82 15.29 48.11
CA GLN A 8 -35.85 14.85 47.11
C GLN A 8 -36.47 14.90 45.71
N LYS A 9 -35.96 15.76 44.86
CA LYS A 9 -36.23 15.71 43.40
C LYS A 9 -35.18 14.86 42.73
N LEU A 10 -35.58 13.71 42.21
CA LEU A 10 -34.84 12.98 41.19
C LEU A 10 -34.82 13.84 39.92
N ALA A 11 -33.66 14.32 39.52
CA ALA A 11 -33.43 14.89 38.20
C ALA A 11 -33.10 13.76 37.25
N CYS A 12 -34.05 13.33 36.45
CA CYS A 12 -33.82 12.46 35.31
C CYS A 12 -33.16 13.30 34.21
N GLY A 13 -31.84 13.13 34.02
CA GLY A 13 -31.09 13.78 32.96
C GLY A 13 -31.50 13.20 31.61
N ILE A 14 -32.26 13.95 30.84
CA ILE A 14 -32.49 13.72 29.42
C ILE A 14 -31.18 14.05 28.73
N ILE A 15 -30.45 13.00 28.26
CA ILE A 15 -29.36 13.17 27.30
C ILE A 15 -30.02 13.55 25.98
N ILE A 16 -30.04 14.82 25.66
CA ILE A 16 -30.34 15.30 24.31
C ILE A 16 -29.13 14.94 23.49
N ALA A 17 -29.23 13.87 22.70
CA ALA A 17 -28.29 13.62 21.61
C ALA A 17 -28.47 14.81 20.63
N VAL A 18 -27.53 15.74 20.66
CA VAL A 18 -27.43 16.78 19.64
C VAL A 18 -27.03 16.03 18.35
N PRO A 19 -27.90 16.00 17.32
CA PRO A 19 -27.48 15.49 16.04
C PRO A 19 -26.28 16.35 15.60
N VAL A 20 -25.15 15.70 15.34
CA VAL A 20 -24.06 16.36 14.60
C VAL A 20 -24.68 16.70 13.25
N VAL A 21 -25.06 17.96 13.07
CA VAL A 21 -25.44 18.51 11.78
C VAL A 21 -24.14 18.48 10.97
N VAL A 22 -23.99 17.44 10.17
CA VAL A 22 -23.01 17.47 9.08
C VAL A 22 -23.46 18.65 8.21
N SER A 23 -22.73 19.74 8.28
CA SER A 23 -22.92 20.91 7.43
C SER A 23 -22.91 20.40 5.99
N ALA A 24 -24.05 20.50 5.31
CA ALA A 24 -24.13 20.15 3.90
C ALA A 24 -23.13 21.05 3.16
N GLN A 25 -22.12 20.43 2.54
CA GLN A 25 -21.17 21.15 1.70
C GLN A 25 -21.94 21.86 0.57
N PRO A 26 -21.64 23.13 0.26
CA PRO A 26 -22.31 23.75 -0.86
C PRO A 26 -22.01 22.99 -2.16
N GLY A 27 -22.96 22.19 -2.60
CA GLY A 27 -22.91 21.50 -3.88
C GLY A 27 -23.07 19.98 -3.79
N PHE A 28 -22.26 19.25 -3.02
CA PHE A 28 -22.28 17.78 -2.96
C PHE A 28 -22.36 17.28 -1.52
N ALA A 29 -23.14 16.21 -1.31
CA ALA A 29 -23.29 15.53 -0.02
C ALA A 29 -23.31 14.02 -0.20
N PRO A 30 -22.94 13.23 0.83
CA PRO A 30 -23.09 11.79 0.81
C PRO A 30 -24.56 11.39 0.54
N LEU A 31 -24.76 10.49 -0.42
CA LEU A 31 -26.05 9.88 -0.73
C LEU A 31 -26.08 8.46 -0.16
N GLY A 32 -26.72 8.29 0.98
CA GLY A 32 -26.67 7.05 1.77
C GLY A 32 -25.39 6.91 2.60
N GLY A 33 -25.16 5.73 3.15
CA GLY A 33 -23.96 5.38 3.92
C GLY A 33 -22.92 4.65 3.09
N GLU A 34 -21.74 4.42 3.68
CA GLU A 34 -20.72 3.53 3.17
C GLU A 34 -21.27 2.11 2.99
N TYR A 35 -20.93 1.45 1.90
CA TYR A 35 -21.42 0.10 1.59
C TYR A 35 -20.36 -0.76 0.90
N ALA A 36 -20.43 -2.09 1.11
CA ALA A 36 -19.56 -3.05 0.45
C ALA A 36 -20.00 -3.22 -1.01
N ILE A 37 -19.35 -2.54 -1.93
CA ILE A 37 -19.78 -2.45 -3.35
C ILE A 37 -19.71 -3.78 -4.10
N VAL A 38 -18.81 -4.68 -3.71
CA VAL A 38 -18.70 -6.02 -4.30
C VAL A 38 -19.27 -7.12 -3.40
N GLY A 39 -19.74 -6.76 -2.19
CA GLY A 39 -20.16 -7.71 -1.16
C GLY A 39 -18.98 -8.46 -0.56
N ALA A 40 -19.26 -9.33 0.41
CA ALA A 40 -18.24 -10.18 1.02
C ALA A 40 -17.81 -11.27 0.02
N LEU A 41 -16.62 -11.15 -0.54
CA LEU A 41 -16.01 -12.15 -1.41
C LEU A 41 -14.87 -12.85 -0.65
N PRO A 42 -14.57 -14.13 -0.93
CA PRO A 42 -13.41 -14.78 -0.35
C PRO A 42 -12.11 -14.15 -0.89
N ALA A 43 -11.04 -14.24 -0.11
CA ALA A 43 -9.72 -13.70 -0.43
C ALA A 43 -9.64 -12.15 -0.35
N SER A 44 -8.63 -11.53 -0.97
CA SER A 44 -8.36 -10.09 -0.83
C SER A 44 -8.68 -9.34 -2.12
N GLN A 45 -9.55 -8.34 -2.03
CA GLN A 45 -9.89 -7.43 -3.13
C GLN A 45 -9.16 -6.11 -2.93
N SER A 46 -8.55 -5.59 -4.00
CA SER A 46 -7.76 -4.35 -3.93
C SER A 46 -7.78 -3.58 -5.26
N ARG A 47 -7.34 -2.33 -5.21
CA ARG A 47 -7.17 -1.46 -6.38
C ARG A 47 -8.45 -1.33 -7.24
N PRO A 48 -9.58 -0.91 -6.66
CA PRO A 48 -10.80 -0.70 -7.42
C PRO A 48 -10.60 0.35 -8.52
N ARG A 49 -11.27 0.14 -9.66
CA ARG A 49 -11.41 1.14 -10.72
C ARG A 49 -12.82 1.06 -11.29
N MET A 50 -13.34 2.20 -11.69
CA MET A 50 -14.73 2.32 -12.09
C MET A 50 -14.87 3.16 -13.35
N SER A 51 -15.90 2.85 -14.13
CA SER A 51 -16.44 3.72 -15.15
C SER A 51 -17.96 3.66 -15.06
N ILE A 52 -18.60 4.81 -14.88
CA ILE A 52 -20.03 4.92 -14.64
C ILE A 52 -20.64 6.03 -15.49
N ASN A 53 -21.93 5.92 -15.73
CA ASN A 53 -22.81 6.98 -16.24
C ASN A 53 -24.13 6.97 -15.45
N ALA A 54 -25.11 7.76 -15.84
CA ALA A 54 -26.41 7.82 -15.18
C ALA A 54 -27.14 6.46 -15.13
N GLY A 55 -26.89 5.56 -16.08
CA GLY A 55 -27.48 4.22 -16.15
C GLY A 55 -26.75 3.15 -15.32
N GLY A 56 -25.61 3.48 -14.73
CA GLY A 56 -24.75 2.53 -14.02
C GLY A 56 -23.37 2.39 -14.66
N GLY A 57 -22.79 1.20 -14.65
CA GLY A 57 -21.48 0.94 -15.24
C GLY A 57 -20.81 -0.32 -14.74
N TYR A 58 -19.50 -0.25 -14.55
CA TYR A 58 -18.70 -1.36 -14.04
C TYR A 58 -17.69 -0.89 -12.99
N ILE A 59 -17.49 -1.74 -11.97
CA ILE A 59 -16.32 -1.73 -11.09
C ILE A 59 -15.46 -2.93 -11.44
N VAL A 60 -14.14 -2.72 -11.49
CA VAL A 60 -13.12 -3.77 -11.64
C VAL A 60 -12.11 -3.68 -10.52
N TRP A 61 -11.51 -4.80 -10.17
CA TRP A 61 -10.53 -4.85 -9.10
C TRP A 61 -9.51 -5.97 -9.31
N GLN A 62 -8.46 -5.88 -8.56
CA GLN A 62 -7.44 -6.90 -8.43
C GLN A 62 -7.87 -7.85 -7.31
N ASP A 63 -8.00 -9.12 -7.62
CA ASP A 63 -8.44 -10.17 -6.70
C ASP A 63 -7.29 -11.14 -6.44
N GLN A 64 -6.90 -11.28 -5.19
CA GLN A 64 -5.93 -12.28 -4.77
C GLN A 64 -6.65 -13.59 -4.49
N ASN A 65 -7.00 -14.28 -5.55
CA ASN A 65 -7.95 -15.35 -5.53
C ASN A 65 -7.48 -16.61 -4.81
N THR A 66 -8.47 -17.31 -4.27
CA THR A 66 -8.50 -18.73 -3.89
C THR A 66 -8.03 -19.73 -4.99
N PHE A 67 -7.85 -19.29 -6.24
CA PHE A 67 -7.37 -20.11 -7.36
C PHE A 67 -5.85 -20.09 -7.51
N GLY A 68 -5.10 -20.31 -6.42
CA GLY A 68 -3.68 -20.62 -6.47
C GLY A 68 -2.72 -19.42 -6.30
N ASN A 69 -2.95 -18.55 -5.34
CA ASN A 69 -2.03 -17.46 -4.94
C ASN A 69 -1.61 -16.48 -6.07
N ARG A 70 -2.43 -16.30 -7.11
CA ARG A 70 -2.17 -15.37 -8.20
C ARG A 70 -3.21 -14.27 -8.26
N LEU A 71 -2.78 -13.10 -8.74
CA LEU A 71 -3.66 -11.97 -8.95
C LEU A 71 -4.50 -12.18 -10.21
N THR A 72 -5.80 -11.89 -10.09
CA THR A 72 -6.80 -12.00 -11.15
C THR A 72 -7.57 -10.69 -11.25
N VAL A 73 -7.99 -10.31 -12.43
CA VAL A 73 -8.89 -9.17 -12.61
C VAL A 73 -10.33 -9.65 -12.56
N MET A 74 -11.07 -9.13 -11.60
CA MET A 74 -12.51 -9.36 -11.46
C MET A 74 -13.28 -8.08 -11.80
N GLY A 75 -14.54 -8.25 -12.20
CA GLY A 75 -15.44 -7.15 -12.50
C GLY A 75 -16.85 -7.42 -12.00
N ARG A 76 -17.62 -6.34 -11.78
CA ARG A 76 -19.04 -6.41 -11.42
C ARG A 76 -19.79 -5.28 -12.08
N PRO A 77 -20.96 -5.54 -12.69
CA PRO A 77 -21.81 -4.50 -13.22
C PRO A 77 -22.47 -3.72 -12.10
N LEU A 78 -22.66 -2.43 -12.30
CA LEU A 78 -23.38 -1.51 -11.42
C LEU A 78 -24.65 -1.05 -12.12
N ASN A 79 -25.75 -1.01 -11.37
CA ASN A 79 -27.01 -0.47 -11.85
C ASN A 79 -27.06 1.08 -11.73
N SER A 80 -28.14 1.71 -12.10
CA SER A 80 -28.33 3.16 -12.00
C SER A 80 -28.30 3.70 -10.58
N GLY A 81 -28.51 2.86 -9.55
CA GLY A 81 -28.31 3.18 -8.13
C GLY A 81 -26.87 3.00 -7.67
N LEU A 82 -25.95 2.62 -8.56
CA LEU A 82 -24.53 2.34 -8.29
C LEU A 82 -24.27 1.18 -7.32
N GLY A 83 -25.30 0.32 -7.11
CA GLY A 83 -25.19 -0.99 -6.49
C GLY A 83 -25.27 -2.11 -7.51
N SER A 84 -25.22 -3.37 -7.09
CA SER A 84 -25.39 -4.53 -7.97
C SER A 84 -26.03 -5.70 -7.25
N SER A 85 -27.02 -6.32 -7.89
CA SER A 85 -27.56 -7.63 -7.53
C SER A 85 -26.96 -8.77 -8.36
N LEU A 86 -26.14 -8.46 -9.37
CA LEU A 86 -25.52 -9.43 -10.26
C LEU A 86 -24.19 -9.93 -9.69
N PRO A 87 -23.79 -11.18 -10.02
CA PRO A 87 -22.54 -11.75 -9.53
C PRO A 87 -21.31 -11.05 -10.13
N ALA A 88 -20.19 -11.11 -9.41
CA ALA A 88 -18.90 -10.76 -9.97
C ALA A 88 -18.47 -11.79 -11.03
N PHE A 89 -17.70 -11.34 -12.02
CA PHE A 89 -17.19 -12.16 -13.10
C PHE A 89 -15.68 -11.94 -13.28
N ARG A 90 -15.01 -12.95 -13.80
CA ARG A 90 -13.61 -12.84 -14.16
C ARG A 90 -13.46 -12.10 -15.50
N VAL A 91 -12.58 -11.09 -15.53
CA VAL A 91 -12.31 -10.30 -16.74
C VAL A 91 -11.30 -10.99 -17.64
N ASN A 92 -10.12 -11.32 -17.12
CA ASN A 92 -9.07 -12.00 -17.89
C ASN A 92 -9.45 -13.44 -18.17
N SER A 93 -9.25 -13.89 -19.40
CA SER A 93 -9.47 -15.30 -19.81
C SER A 93 -8.24 -16.18 -19.55
N GLY A 94 -7.04 -15.61 -19.70
CA GLY A 94 -5.77 -16.29 -19.42
C GLY A 94 -5.57 -16.58 -17.94
N ALA A 95 -4.87 -17.68 -17.63
CA ALA A 95 -4.54 -18.09 -16.26
C ALA A 95 -3.05 -17.94 -15.92
N THR A 96 -2.21 -17.56 -16.91
CA THR A 96 -0.76 -17.54 -16.75
C THR A 96 -0.28 -16.18 -16.22
N GLY A 97 0.45 -16.20 -15.10
CA GLY A 97 1.01 -15.01 -14.47
C GLY A 97 -0.01 -14.23 -13.63
N ASP A 98 0.43 -13.11 -13.09
CA ASP A 98 -0.40 -12.17 -12.36
C ASP A 98 -1.12 -11.22 -13.32
N HIS A 99 -2.35 -10.88 -12.97
CA HIS A 99 -3.17 -9.91 -13.68
C HIS A 99 -3.55 -8.79 -12.72
N GLU A 100 -3.03 -7.59 -12.96
CA GLU A 100 -3.09 -6.48 -12.02
C GLU A 100 -3.30 -5.13 -12.70
N ASN A 101 -3.43 -4.07 -11.88
CA ASN A 101 -3.66 -2.71 -12.35
C ASN A 101 -4.84 -2.57 -13.33
N PRO A 102 -6.03 -3.10 -13.00
CA PRO A 102 -7.17 -3.07 -13.90
C PRO A 102 -7.66 -1.66 -14.18
N ARG A 103 -8.23 -1.49 -15.37
CA ARG A 103 -8.96 -0.29 -15.81
C ARG A 103 -10.21 -0.71 -16.56
N VAL A 104 -11.21 0.15 -16.54
CA VAL A 104 -12.45 -0.05 -17.32
C VAL A 104 -12.91 1.28 -17.89
N ALA A 105 -13.45 1.25 -19.11
CA ALA A 105 -14.15 2.38 -19.72
C ALA A 105 -15.43 1.89 -20.41
N LEU A 106 -16.50 2.66 -20.25
CA LEU A 106 -17.79 2.39 -20.90
C LEU A 106 -17.72 2.79 -22.37
N LEU A 107 -18.14 1.89 -23.25
CA LEU A 107 -18.33 2.18 -24.67
C LEU A 107 -19.64 2.95 -24.88
N LYS A 108 -19.70 3.77 -25.92
CA LYS A 108 -20.87 4.60 -26.22
C LYS A 108 -22.12 3.80 -26.60
N ASP A 109 -21.93 2.61 -27.12
CA ASP A 109 -22.99 1.69 -27.49
C ASP A 109 -23.59 0.92 -26.31
N GLY A 110 -23.04 1.10 -25.09
CA GLY A 110 -23.47 0.41 -23.86
C GLY A 110 -22.61 -0.81 -23.51
N GLY A 111 -21.59 -1.11 -24.31
CA GLY A 111 -20.57 -2.10 -23.97
C GLY A 111 -19.50 -1.53 -23.02
N ALA A 112 -18.40 -2.26 -22.86
CA ALA A 112 -17.26 -1.84 -22.05
C ALA A 112 -15.93 -2.40 -22.56
N VAL A 113 -14.84 -1.69 -22.31
CA VAL A 113 -13.48 -2.18 -22.49
C VAL A 113 -12.81 -2.30 -21.13
N PHE A 114 -12.19 -3.45 -20.90
CA PHE A 114 -11.42 -3.79 -19.71
C PHE A 114 -9.96 -3.90 -20.10
N VAL A 115 -9.06 -3.28 -19.33
CA VAL A 115 -7.62 -3.24 -19.60
C VAL A 115 -6.88 -3.59 -18.33
N TRP A 116 -5.79 -4.34 -18.44
CA TRP A 116 -4.96 -4.72 -17.31
C TRP A 116 -3.53 -5.01 -17.74
N GLN A 117 -2.65 -5.01 -16.77
CA GLN A 117 -1.29 -5.49 -16.86
C GLN A 117 -1.28 -6.97 -16.49
N GLY A 118 -0.64 -7.83 -17.28
CA GLY A 118 -0.66 -9.27 -17.01
C GLY A 118 0.50 -10.03 -17.64
N GLY A 119 0.73 -11.24 -17.16
CA GLY A 119 1.80 -12.12 -17.63
C GLY A 119 2.76 -12.55 -16.52
N GLN A 120 3.86 -13.19 -16.91
CA GLN A 120 4.90 -13.57 -15.96
C GLN A 120 5.64 -12.32 -15.48
N PHE A 121 6.06 -12.33 -14.22
CA PHE A 121 6.87 -11.28 -13.63
C PHE A 121 8.11 -10.97 -14.51
N SER A 122 8.47 -9.69 -14.63
CA SER A 122 9.49 -9.15 -15.55
C SER A 122 9.18 -9.27 -17.05
N PHE A 123 8.01 -9.85 -17.41
CA PHE A 123 7.52 -9.96 -18.79
C PHE A 123 6.01 -9.66 -18.85
N GLN A 124 5.55 -8.71 -18.06
CA GLN A 124 4.16 -8.29 -18.09
C GLN A 124 3.89 -7.41 -19.30
N HIS A 125 2.70 -7.56 -19.84
CA HIS A 125 2.20 -6.84 -21.01
C HIS A 125 0.84 -6.23 -20.71
N ILE A 126 0.40 -5.33 -21.57
CA ILE A 126 -0.94 -4.76 -21.45
C ILE A 126 -1.90 -5.58 -22.30
N TYR A 127 -2.99 -5.99 -21.66
CA TYR A 127 -4.10 -6.73 -22.28
C TYR A 127 -5.37 -5.90 -22.23
N ALA A 128 -6.23 -6.13 -23.21
CA ALA A 128 -7.57 -5.59 -23.27
C ALA A 128 -8.59 -6.66 -23.63
N ARG A 129 -9.83 -6.50 -23.16
CA ARG A 129 -10.96 -7.34 -23.54
C ARG A 129 -12.21 -6.48 -23.67
N PHE A 130 -12.95 -6.70 -24.74
CA PHE A 130 -14.09 -5.90 -25.11
C PHE A 130 -15.39 -6.66 -24.88
N LEU A 131 -16.34 -5.99 -24.25
CA LEU A 131 -17.68 -6.47 -23.99
C LEU A 131 -18.67 -5.72 -24.88
N SER A 132 -19.52 -6.45 -25.60
CA SER A 132 -20.55 -5.85 -26.44
C SER A 132 -21.72 -5.27 -25.61
N PRO A 133 -22.58 -4.43 -26.19
CA PRO A 133 -23.80 -3.96 -25.53
C PRO A 133 -24.76 -5.08 -25.09
N SER A 134 -24.67 -6.25 -25.73
CA SER A 134 -25.44 -7.44 -25.34
C SER A 134 -24.79 -8.27 -24.23
N ASN A 135 -23.78 -7.73 -23.55
CA ASN A 135 -23.01 -8.39 -22.49
C ASN A 135 -22.31 -9.69 -22.94
N THR A 136 -21.84 -9.71 -24.18
CA THR A 136 -21.09 -10.83 -24.75
C THR A 136 -19.64 -10.41 -25.01
N TRP A 137 -18.68 -11.23 -24.62
CA TRP A 137 -17.28 -10.98 -24.93
C TRP A 137 -17.05 -11.04 -26.44
N ILE A 138 -16.50 -9.97 -27.02
CA ILE A 138 -16.22 -9.88 -28.45
C ILE A 138 -15.08 -10.81 -28.86
N ALA A 139 -14.07 -10.93 -27.98
CA ALA A 139 -12.89 -11.78 -28.18
C ALA A 139 -12.30 -12.25 -26.85
N LEU A 140 -11.28 -13.09 -26.91
CA LEU A 140 -10.39 -13.41 -25.80
C LEU A 140 -9.49 -12.20 -25.47
N ASP A 141 -8.60 -12.37 -24.50
CA ASP A 141 -7.61 -11.38 -24.09
C ASP A 141 -6.76 -10.96 -25.29
N GLN A 142 -6.74 -9.67 -25.61
CA GLN A 142 -5.98 -9.12 -26.72
C GLN A 142 -4.74 -8.42 -26.19
N LEU A 143 -3.58 -8.70 -26.77
CA LEU A 143 -2.34 -7.98 -26.49
C LEU A 143 -2.43 -6.57 -27.08
N VAL A 144 -2.27 -5.55 -26.23
CA VAL A 144 -2.35 -4.13 -26.61
C VAL A 144 -1.02 -3.69 -27.23
N ASN A 145 0.09 -3.89 -26.52
CA ASN A 145 1.43 -3.52 -26.98
C ASN A 145 1.90 -4.34 -28.17
N SER A 146 2.78 -3.77 -28.97
CA SER A 146 3.31 -4.41 -30.19
C SER A 146 4.54 -5.26 -29.92
N SER A 147 5.38 -4.87 -28.94
CA SER A 147 6.62 -5.57 -28.62
C SER A 147 6.43 -6.58 -27.49
N PRO A 148 6.56 -7.89 -27.75
CA PRO A 148 6.51 -8.92 -26.71
C PRO A 148 7.83 -9.09 -25.94
N LYS A 149 8.87 -8.32 -26.26
CA LYS A 149 10.21 -8.45 -25.67
C LYS A 149 10.52 -7.44 -24.57
N THR A 150 9.59 -6.54 -24.28
CA THR A 150 9.77 -5.47 -23.28
C THR A 150 8.65 -5.54 -22.24
N TYR A 151 8.92 -5.04 -21.05
CA TYR A 151 7.94 -4.97 -19.96
C TYR A 151 7.05 -3.72 -20.14
N GLN A 152 5.73 -3.88 -19.96
CA GLN A 152 4.76 -2.79 -20.00
C GLN A 152 3.99 -2.73 -18.68
N ALA A 153 3.69 -1.50 -18.23
CA ALA A 153 3.05 -1.26 -16.94
C ALA A 153 2.10 -0.05 -16.95
N ASN A 154 1.29 0.05 -15.92
CA ASN A 154 0.45 1.20 -15.58
C ASN A 154 -0.49 1.61 -16.73
N PRO A 155 -1.43 0.75 -17.15
CA PRO A 155 -2.35 1.09 -18.22
C PRO A 155 -3.33 2.20 -17.84
N GLY A 156 -3.65 3.07 -18.81
CA GLY A 156 -4.78 3.99 -18.80
C GLY A 156 -5.72 3.69 -19.97
N VAL A 157 -6.99 4.02 -19.85
CA VAL A 157 -7.97 3.82 -20.94
C VAL A 157 -9.04 4.90 -20.94
N VAL A 158 -9.40 5.38 -22.12
CA VAL A 158 -10.56 6.27 -22.35
C VAL A 158 -11.28 5.89 -23.64
N VAL A 159 -12.54 6.29 -23.72
CA VAL A 159 -13.38 6.23 -24.93
C VAL A 159 -13.59 7.64 -25.43
N LEU A 160 -13.21 7.89 -26.67
CA LEU A 160 -13.33 9.20 -27.31
C LEU A 160 -14.76 9.49 -27.76
N THR A 161 -15.03 10.74 -28.12
CA THR A 161 -16.36 11.17 -28.60
C THR A 161 -16.78 10.47 -29.89
N ASN A 162 -15.87 10.02 -30.74
CA ASN A 162 -16.13 9.22 -31.95
C ASN A 162 -16.33 7.72 -31.66
N GLY A 163 -16.20 7.27 -30.36
CA GLY A 163 -16.35 5.89 -29.94
C GLY A 163 -15.04 5.09 -29.96
N ASN A 164 -13.98 5.60 -30.54
CA ASN A 164 -12.66 4.94 -30.50
C ASN A 164 -12.13 4.88 -29.06
N VAL A 165 -11.37 3.83 -28.78
CA VAL A 165 -10.72 3.58 -27.47
C VAL A 165 -9.24 3.93 -27.59
N VAL A 166 -8.71 4.64 -26.62
CA VAL A 166 -7.27 4.88 -26.49
C VAL A 166 -6.77 4.22 -25.20
N ILE A 167 -5.73 3.39 -25.32
CA ILE A 167 -5.07 2.73 -24.20
C ILE A 167 -3.63 3.24 -24.14
N THR A 168 -3.22 3.77 -23.00
CA THR A 168 -1.86 4.25 -22.74
C THR A 168 -1.15 3.38 -21.72
N TYR A 169 0.17 3.32 -21.76
CA TYR A 169 1.00 2.54 -20.85
C TYR A 169 2.47 3.00 -20.88
N ALA A 170 3.22 2.66 -19.84
CA ALA A 170 4.65 2.81 -19.84
C ALA A 170 5.32 1.54 -20.37
N THR A 171 6.35 1.68 -21.21
CA THR A 171 7.13 0.59 -21.80
C THR A 171 8.58 0.70 -21.35
N PHE A 172 9.14 -0.37 -20.80
CA PHE A 172 10.56 -0.49 -20.54
C PHE A 172 11.28 -0.82 -21.85
N THR A 173 12.24 0.02 -22.23
CA THR A 173 13.13 -0.24 -23.36
C THR A 173 14.55 -0.39 -22.86
N THR A 174 15.33 -1.31 -23.45
CA THR A 174 16.71 -1.58 -23.01
C THR A 174 17.65 -0.40 -23.20
N ASN A 175 17.27 0.59 -24.01
CA ASN A 175 18.13 1.70 -24.39
C ASN A 175 17.70 3.07 -23.83
N THR A 176 16.44 3.24 -23.43
CA THR A 176 15.87 4.55 -23.09
C THR A 176 15.17 4.58 -21.71
N MET A 177 15.32 3.53 -20.90
CA MET A 177 14.57 3.38 -19.64
C MET A 177 13.08 3.19 -19.89
N GLN A 178 12.19 4.04 -19.36
CA GLN A 178 10.74 3.97 -19.59
C GLN A 178 10.27 5.10 -20.51
N ASP A 179 9.43 4.77 -21.48
CA ASP A 179 8.71 5.72 -22.32
C ASP A 179 7.19 5.41 -22.26
N VAL A 180 6.37 6.43 -22.51
CA VAL A 180 4.90 6.31 -22.54
C VAL A 180 4.43 6.11 -23.98
N TYR A 181 3.63 5.07 -24.17
CA TYR A 181 3.04 4.72 -25.46
C TYR A 181 1.51 4.69 -25.43
N GLY A 182 0.92 4.77 -26.60
CA GLY A 182 -0.53 4.64 -26.82
C GLY A 182 -0.87 3.70 -27.97
N GLN A 183 -1.99 3.00 -27.86
CA GLN A 183 -2.58 2.22 -28.94
C GLN A 183 -4.09 2.51 -29.02
N MET A 184 -4.57 2.74 -30.23
CA MET A 184 -6.00 2.97 -30.47
C MET A 184 -6.71 1.69 -30.90
N PHE A 185 -8.00 1.61 -30.56
CA PHE A 185 -8.91 0.53 -30.96
C PHE A 185 -10.27 1.09 -31.40
N SER A 186 -10.94 0.36 -32.28
CA SER A 186 -12.37 0.57 -32.54
C SER A 186 -13.22 0.06 -31.37
N PRO A 187 -14.50 0.43 -31.25
CA PRO A 187 -15.40 -0.16 -30.24
C PRO A 187 -15.53 -1.68 -30.35
N ALA A 188 -15.31 -2.24 -31.55
CA ALA A 188 -15.30 -3.68 -31.80
C ALA A 188 -13.97 -4.37 -31.38
N GLY A 189 -13.03 -3.67 -30.74
CA GLY A 189 -11.77 -4.23 -30.29
C GLY A 189 -10.72 -4.44 -31.38
N VAL A 190 -10.85 -3.78 -32.54
CA VAL A 190 -9.86 -3.86 -33.63
C VAL A 190 -8.84 -2.72 -33.48
N LYS A 191 -7.54 -3.03 -33.51
CA LYS A 191 -6.48 -2.00 -33.49
C LYS A 191 -6.65 -1.02 -34.66
N ILE A 192 -6.49 0.26 -34.36
CA ILE A 192 -6.47 1.37 -35.31
C ILE A 192 -5.06 1.92 -35.36
N GLY A 193 -4.42 1.84 -36.53
CA GLY A 193 -3.03 2.29 -36.67
C GLY A 193 -2.01 1.49 -35.85
N ASN A 194 -0.80 2.04 -35.80
CA ASN A 194 0.29 1.48 -35.02
C ASN A 194 0.31 2.06 -33.61
N GLU A 195 1.03 1.40 -32.71
CA GLU A 195 1.46 1.95 -31.42
C GLU A 195 2.26 3.27 -31.67
N PHE A 196 1.99 4.28 -30.85
CA PHE A 196 2.63 5.59 -30.98
C PHE A 196 3.17 6.10 -29.66
N GLN A 197 4.29 6.81 -29.73
CA GLN A 197 4.93 7.38 -28.54
C GLN A 197 4.23 8.67 -28.12
N ILE A 198 3.97 8.82 -26.83
CA ILE A 198 3.29 9.95 -26.21
C ILE A 198 4.30 11.07 -25.90
N ASN A 199 5.35 10.74 -25.11
CA ASN A 199 6.42 11.69 -24.74
C ASN A 199 7.33 12.00 -25.91
N GLN A 200 7.91 13.21 -25.93
CA GLN A 200 8.89 13.63 -26.93
C GLN A 200 10.33 13.44 -26.44
N VAL A 201 10.56 13.64 -25.15
CA VAL A 201 11.87 13.43 -24.51
C VAL A 201 11.94 12.00 -24.03
N SER A 202 12.82 11.19 -24.63
CA SER A 202 13.06 9.79 -24.25
C SER A 202 14.26 9.59 -23.33
N GLN A 203 14.92 10.66 -22.90
CA GLN A 203 15.97 10.56 -21.89
C GLN A 203 15.33 10.45 -20.52
N PHE A 204 15.86 9.55 -19.68
CA PHE A 204 15.34 9.21 -18.35
C PHE A 204 13.95 8.55 -18.39
N ASN A 205 13.38 8.29 -17.23
CA ASN A 205 12.08 7.60 -17.14
C ASN A 205 10.92 8.55 -17.46
N GLN A 206 10.03 8.06 -18.32
CA GLN A 206 8.71 8.62 -18.60
C GLN A 206 7.69 7.55 -18.19
N ARG A 207 6.96 7.75 -17.08
CA ARG A 207 6.21 6.67 -16.42
C ARG A 207 4.87 7.11 -15.85
N SER A 208 4.07 6.14 -15.44
CA SER A 208 2.79 6.35 -14.75
C SER A 208 1.81 7.26 -15.52
N PRO A 209 1.47 6.94 -16.78
CA PRO A 209 0.56 7.77 -17.57
C PRO A 209 -0.85 7.78 -16.99
N ALA A 210 -1.52 8.94 -17.11
CA ALA A 210 -2.96 9.10 -16.94
C ALA A 210 -3.53 9.78 -18.19
N ILE A 211 -4.78 9.45 -18.52
CA ILE A 211 -5.42 9.89 -19.77
C ILE A 211 -6.86 10.35 -19.50
N ALA A 212 -7.29 11.42 -20.20
CA ALA A 212 -8.67 11.88 -20.22
C ALA A 212 -9.12 12.21 -21.64
N ALA A 213 -10.35 11.83 -21.98
CA ALA A 213 -10.99 12.24 -23.21
C ALA A 213 -11.47 13.70 -23.10
N LEU A 214 -11.31 14.47 -24.17
CA LEU A 214 -11.72 15.88 -24.25
C LEU A 214 -13.05 16.04 -24.98
N ALA A 215 -13.82 17.06 -24.60
CA ALA A 215 -15.11 17.36 -25.21
C ALA A 215 -15.01 17.65 -26.73
N ASN A 216 -13.85 18.15 -27.20
CA ASN A 216 -13.58 18.43 -28.61
C ASN A 216 -13.29 17.16 -29.46
N GLY A 217 -13.31 15.99 -28.83
CA GLY A 217 -13.08 14.69 -29.48
C GLY A 217 -11.65 14.16 -29.37
N GLY A 218 -10.69 14.98 -29.00
CA GLY A 218 -9.31 14.56 -28.71
C GLY A 218 -9.14 13.99 -27.31
N PHE A 219 -7.89 13.87 -26.88
CA PHE A 219 -7.54 13.44 -25.53
C PHE A 219 -6.26 14.12 -25.02
N ILE A 220 -6.10 14.12 -23.73
CA ILE A 220 -4.88 14.56 -23.04
C ILE A 220 -4.26 13.39 -22.29
N VAL A 221 -2.92 13.29 -22.33
CA VAL A 221 -2.16 12.35 -21.53
C VAL A 221 -1.22 13.13 -20.64
N THR A 222 -1.15 12.76 -19.36
CA THR A 222 -0.19 13.27 -18.38
C THR A 222 0.69 12.12 -17.89
N TRP A 223 1.94 12.41 -17.52
CA TRP A 223 2.88 11.39 -17.04
C TRP A 223 3.92 11.99 -16.10
N VAL A 224 4.62 11.14 -15.36
CA VAL A 224 5.81 11.52 -14.61
C VAL A 224 7.02 11.50 -15.54
N SER A 225 7.77 12.57 -15.58
CA SER A 225 9.03 12.70 -16.33
C SER A 225 10.18 12.98 -15.36
N GLU A 226 11.27 12.22 -15.50
CA GLU A 226 12.52 12.40 -14.74
C GLU A 226 13.57 13.19 -15.55
N GLN A 227 13.14 13.91 -16.57
CA GLN A 227 14.04 14.74 -17.39
C GLN A 227 14.62 15.91 -16.59
N GLN A 228 15.84 16.30 -16.94
CA GLN A 228 16.49 17.46 -16.33
C GLN A 228 15.91 18.77 -16.87
N ARG A 229 15.54 19.68 -15.97
CA ARG A 229 15.12 21.03 -16.34
C ARG A 229 16.34 21.96 -16.50
N ALA A 230 16.31 22.83 -17.51
CA ALA A 230 17.22 23.97 -17.60
C ALA A 230 16.79 25.04 -16.58
N VAL A 231 17.69 25.46 -15.70
CA VAL A 231 17.37 26.37 -14.56
C VAL A 231 17.31 27.84 -14.99
N ASP A 232 17.54 28.15 -16.26
CA ASP A 232 17.73 29.55 -16.76
C ASP A 232 16.46 30.41 -16.80
N ALA A 233 15.27 29.86 -16.55
CA ALA A 233 14.03 30.59 -16.77
C ALA A 233 13.53 31.46 -15.59
N GLU A 234 14.09 31.32 -14.38
CA GLU A 234 13.53 31.98 -13.18
C GLU A 234 14.51 32.91 -12.43
N ASN A 235 15.76 33.09 -12.90
CA ASN A 235 16.68 34.01 -12.24
C ASN A 235 17.29 34.99 -13.26
N PRO A 236 16.89 36.30 -13.26
CA PRO A 236 17.38 37.29 -14.23
C PRO A 236 18.78 37.81 -13.94
N ALA A 237 19.60 37.13 -13.14
CA ALA A 237 20.98 37.51 -12.95
C ALA A 237 21.85 36.90 -14.05
N PRO A 238 22.63 37.70 -14.80
CA PRO A 238 23.43 37.19 -15.90
C PRO A 238 24.68 36.49 -15.37
N VAL A 239 24.61 35.20 -15.16
CA VAL A 239 25.80 34.36 -15.07
C VAL A 239 26.01 33.74 -16.45
N ALA A 240 26.84 34.37 -17.22
CA ALA A 240 27.27 33.87 -18.51
C ALA A 240 27.79 32.43 -18.36
N ASN A 241 27.22 31.49 -19.13
CA ASN A 241 27.76 30.22 -19.53
C ASN A 241 27.66 28.99 -18.59
N ALA A 242 26.75 28.91 -17.64
CA ALA A 242 26.51 27.61 -17.00
C ALA A 242 25.00 27.28 -16.96
N ARG A 243 24.49 26.57 -17.97
CA ARG A 243 23.21 25.86 -17.88
C ARG A 243 23.42 24.69 -16.92
N ILE A 244 23.13 24.89 -15.66
CA ILE A 244 23.11 23.80 -14.69
C ILE A 244 21.76 23.07 -14.85
N ALA A 245 21.78 21.92 -15.52
CA ALA A 245 20.64 21.02 -15.53
C ALA A 245 20.43 20.47 -14.11
N ARG A 246 19.26 20.73 -13.51
CA ARG A 246 18.88 20.11 -12.23
C ARG A 246 18.07 18.86 -12.48
N PRO A 247 18.41 17.72 -11.85
CA PRO A 247 17.49 16.58 -11.78
C PRO A 247 16.16 17.03 -11.22
N SER A 248 15.07 16.69 -11.88
CA SER A 248 13.71 16.97 -11.45
C SER A 248 12.81 15.77 -11.74
N VAL A 249 11.76 15.62 -10.96
CA VAL A 249 10.71 14.62 -11.18
C VAL A 249 9.41 15.40 -11.28
N ASP A 250 8.93 15.55 -12.51
CA ASP A 250 7.87 16.48 -12.86
C ASP A 250 6.69 15.79 -13.50
N ILE A 251 5.55 16.50 -13.57
CA ILE A 251 4.40 16.09 -14.38
C ILE A 251 4.43 16.83 -15.72
N TYR A 252 4.40 16.08 -16.80
CA TYR A 252 4.24 16.58 -18.16
C TYR A 252 2.90 16.17 -18.74
N ALA A 253 2.46 16.90 -19.75
CA ALA A 253 1.23 16.60 -20.47
C ALA A 253 1.38 16.87 -21.97
N ARG A 254 0.53 16.22 -22.79
CA ARG A 254 0.44 16.43 -24.23
C ARG A 254 -0.96 16.20 -24.72
N LEU A 255 -1.39 16.99 -25.71
CA LEU A 255 -2.69 16.87 -26.37
C LEU A 255 -2.59 16.09 -27.66
N PHE A 256 -3.66 15.35 -27.95
CA PHE A 256 -3.82 14.53 -29.14
C PHE A 256 -5.20 14.75 -29.78
N GLY A 257 -5.25 14.65 -31.10
CA GLY A 257 -6.50 14.60 -31.85
C GLY A 257 -7.24 13.27 -31.71
N ALA A 258 -8.45 13.21 -32.22
CA ALA A 258 -9.27 12.00 -32.22
C ALA A 258 -8.69 10.86 -33.10
N ASP A 259 -7.75 11.17 -33.94
CA ASP A 259 -6.97 10.25 -34.78
C ASP A 259 -5.68 9.73 -34.13
N GLY A 260 -5.36 10.20 -32.91
CA GLY A 260 -4.14 9.87 -32.19
C GLY A 260 -2.91 10.70 -32.58
N ALA A 261 -3.05 11.66 -33.51
CA ALA A 261 -1.97 12.58 -33.83
C ALA A 261 -1.78 13.62 -32.71
N ALA A 262 -0.51 13.88 -32.35
CA ALA A 262 -0.22 14.94 -31.41
C ALA A 262 -0.55 16.30 -31.99
N VAL A 263 -1.24 17.16 -31.24
CA VAL A 263 -1.66 18.51 -31.69
C VAL A 263 -0.83 19.63 -31.08
N ASN A 264 0.01 19.32 -30.12
CA ASN A 264 0.99 20.25 -29.53
C ASN A 264 2.27 19.53 -29.11
N ASN A 265 3.26 20.29 -28.62
CA ASN A 265 4.41 19.74 -27.93
C ASN A 265 4.03 19.38 -26.48
N GLU A 266 4.82 18.48 -25.86
CA GLU A 266 4.70 18.24 -24.42
C GLU A 266 4.97 19.52 -23.63
N PHE A 267 4.26 19.69 -22.53
CA PHE A 267 4.38 20.86 -21.66
C PHE A 267 4.39 20.47 -20.19
N LEU A 268 5.08 21.31 -19.41
CA LEU A 268 5.19 21.13 -17.97
C LEU A 268 3.88 21.48 -17.28
N VAL A 269 3.42 20.61 -16.38
CA VAL A 269 2.18 20.78 -15.62
C VAL A 269 2.41 21.47 -14.27
N ASN A 270 3.41 21.02 -13.49
CA ASN A 270 3.68 21.54 -12.15
C ASN A 270 4.58 22.79 -12.18
N ASP A 271 4.36 23.67 -11.22
CA ASP A 271 5.28 24.76 -10.90
C ASP A 271 6.30 24.29 -9.85
N GLY A 272 7.46 24.97 -9.80
CA GLY A 272 8.50 24.70 -8.80
C GLY A 272 9.30 23.43 -9.08
N PHE A 273 10.04 22.94 -8.09
CA PHE A 273 10.98 21.81 -8.17
C PHE A 273 10.69 20.72 -7.14
N ASN A 274 9.46 20.62 -6.69
CA ASN A 274 9.02 19.51 -5.85
C ASN A 274 9.11 18.19 -6.61
N VAL A 275 9.33 17.10 -5.89
CA VAL A 275 9.26 15.76 -6.50
C VAL A 275 7.79 15.43 -6.72
N CYS A 276 7.39 15.15 -7.97
CA CYS A 276 6.02 14.88 -8.36
C CYS A 276 5.84 13.42 -8.76
N SER A 277 4.70 12.83 -8.41
CA SER A 277 4.38 11.44 -8.75
C SER A 277 2.87 11.20 -8.90
N GLY A 278 2.51 10.08 -9.53
CA GLY A 278 1.14 9.59 -9.59
C GLY A 278 0.13 10.60 -10.14
N PRO A 279 0.29 11.14 -11.36
CA PRO A 279 -0.67 12.09 -11.90
C PRO A 279 -2.02 11.46 -12.16
N ALA A 280 -3.08 12.23 -11.96
CA ALA A 280 -4.44 11.95 -12.36
C ALA A 280 -4.95 13.13 -13.19
N VAL A 281 -5.75 12.87 -14.22
CA VAL A 281 -6.29 13.90 -15.11
C VAL A 281 -7.77 13.63 -15.39
N ALA A 282 -8.57 14.70 -15.39
CA ALA A 282 -9.97 14.67 -15.74
C ALA A 282 -10.34 15.89 -16.59
N ALA A 283 -11.29 15.73 -17.47
CA ALA A 283 -11.84 16.82 -18.30
C ALA A 283 -13.28 17.11 -17.89
N GLY A 284 -13.59 18.39 -17.70
CA GLY A 284 -14.92 18.88 -17.43
C GLY A 284 -15.77 19.02 -18.70
N ALA A 285 -17.07 19.04 -18.54
CA ALA A 285 -18.01 19.21 -19.67
C ALA A 285 -17.91 20.61 -20.31
N ASP A 286 -17.37 21.59 -19.59
CA ASP A 286 -17.10 22.95 -20.04
C ASP A 286 -15.80 23.09 -20.85
N GLY A 287 -15.07 22.00 -21.07
CA GLY A 287 -13.78 21.97 -21.76
C GLY A 287 -12.58 22.30 -20.89
N SER A 288 -12.77 22.55 -19.59
CA SER A 288 -11.68 22.64 -18.62
C SER A 288 -11.03 21.28 -18.41
N VAL A 289 -9.77 21.29 -18.00
CA VAL A 289 -9.02 20.08 -17.62
C VAL A 289 -8.38 20.33 -16.27
N MET A 290 -8.51 19.38 -15.38
CA MET A 290 -7.82 19.39 -14.10
C MET A 290 -6.78 18.28 -14.06
N VAL A 291 -5.57 18.59 -13.60
CA VAL A 291 -4.52 17.60 -13.31
C VAL A 291 -4.25 17.65 -11.81
N ALA A 292 -4.23 16.49 -11.17
CA ALA A 292 -3.85 16.35 -9.76
C ALA A 292 -2.67 15.37 -9.65
N TRP A 293 -1.80 15.53 -8.65
CA TRP A 293 -0.63 14.67 -8.44
C TRP A 293 -0.18 14.69 -6.98
N ASN A 294 0.66 13.71 -6.63
CA ASN A 294 1.36 13.73 -5.35
C ASN A 294 2.60 14.62 -5.49
N SER A 295 2.81 15.54 -4.57
CA SER A 295 3.93 16.49 -4.55
C SER A 295 4.67 16.41 -3.21
N LEU A 296 5.96 16.11 -3.24
CA LEU A 296 6.83 16.14 -2.07
C LEU A 296 7.60 17.45 -2.05
N ASP A 297 7.34 18.30 -1.04
CA ASP A 297 8.06 19.56 -0.87
C ASP A 297 9.45 19.29 -0.29
N VAL A 298 10.46 19.42 -1.16
CA VAL A 298 11.88 19.22 -0.79
C VAL A 298 12.43 20.34 0.11
N GLN A 299 11.73 21.48 0.21
CA GLN A 299 12.14 22.61 1.05
C GLN A 299 11.50 22.59 2.46
N LEU A 300 10.34 21.96 2.58
CA LEU A 300 9.63 21.76 3.85
C LEU A 300 9.56 20.27 4.20
N PRO A 301 10.68 19.68 4.57
CA PRO A 301 10.81 18.23 4.74
C PRO A 301 9.93 17.63 5.84
N ASN A 302 9.19 18.42 6.59
CA ASN A 302 8.28 17.94 7.64
C ASN A 302 6.85 17.68 7.15
N ASN A 303 6.54 18.01 5.90
CA ASN A 303 5.18 17.90 5.37
C ASN A 303 4.85 16.52 4.78
N GLY A 304 5.84 15.70 4.39
CA GLY A 304 5.53 14.49 3.63
C GLY A 304 5.00 14.81 2.21
N TRP A 305 4.22 13.89 1.66
CA TRP A 305 3.55 14.06 0.37
C TRP A 305 2.24 14.82 0.53
N ASP A 306 1.98 15.78 -0.36
CA ASP A 306 0.73 16.53 -0.49
C ASP A 306 0.05 16.20 -1.82
N ILE A 307 -1.27 16.45 -1.91
CA ILE A 307 -2.01 16.42 -3.16
C ILE A 307 -2.12 17.84 -3.71
N VAL A 308 -1.62 18.01 -4.90
CA VAL A 308 -1.64 19.29 -5.62
C VAL A 308 -2.51 19.16 -6.86
N ALA A 309 -3.24 20.21 -7.21
CA ALA A 309 -4.06 20.27 -8.41
C ALA A 309 -3.79 21.56 -9.20
N ARG A 310 -3.94 21.49 -10.51
CA ARG A 310 -3.81 22.61 -11.41
C ARG A 310 -4.85 22.53 -12.54
N PRO A 311 -5.68 23.56 -12.74
CA PRO A 311 -6.60 23.63 -13.85
C PRO A 311 -5.89 24.12 -15.13
N PHE A 312 -6.42 23.67 -16.26
CA PHE A 312 -6.01 24.09 -17.59
C PHE A 312 -7.23 24.41 -18.46
N THR A 313 -7.12 25.42 -19.27
CA THR A 313 -7.97 25.68 -20.43
C THR A 313 -7.10 25.71 -21.68
N PHE A 314 -7.71 25.67 -22.84
CA PHE A 314 -6.98 25.64 -24.10
C PHE A 314 -7.49 26.72 -25.07
N SER A 315 -6.58 27.54 -25.55
CA SER A 315 -6.85 28.45 -26.67
C SER A 315 -6.38 27.76 -27.96
N GLY A 316 -7.29 27.11 -28.67
CA GLY A 316 -6.93 26.12 -29.67
C GLY A 316 -6.18 24.95 -29.02
N ASN A 317 -4.94 24.72 -29.44
CA ASN A 317 -4.07 23.67 -28.88
C ASN A 317 -3.02 24.20 -27.87
N ILE A 318 -3.12 25.48 -27.49
CA ILE A 318 -2.18 26.12 -26.56
C ILE A 318 -2.72 26.01 -25.13
N PRO A 319 -2.02 25.31 -24.21
CA PRO A 319 -2.45 25.21 -22.82
C PRO A 319 -2.37 26.57 -22.11
N GLN A 320 -3.41 26.91 -21.39
CA GLN A 320 -3.49 28.06 -20.49
C GLN A 320 -3.59 27.51 -19.07
N ALA A 321 -2.48 27.57 -18.35
CA ALA A 321 -2.39 27.03 -17.00
C ALA A 321 -3.04 28.01 -16.00
N GLY A 322 -3.93 27.51 -15.16
CA GLY A 322 -4.40 28.23 -13.99
C GLY A 322 -3.44 28.14 -12.82
N THR A 323 -3.87 28.64 -11.66
CA THR A 323 -3.07 28.61 -10.43
C THR A 323 -2.97 27.19 -9.91
N GLN A 324 -1.75 26.74 -9.63
CA GLN A 324 -1.48 25.52 -8.89
C GLN A 324 -1.87 25.70 -7.42
N SER A 325 -2.64 24.80 -6.87
CA SER A 325 -3.08 24.84 -5.47
C SER A 325 -2.97 23.48 -4.81
N ARG A 326 -2.82 23.45 -3.49
CA ARG A 326 -2.90 22.22 -2.70
C ARG A 326 -4.36 21.83 -2.53
N ALA A 327 -4.70 20.57 -2.80
CA ALA A 327 -6.04 20.04 -2.61
C ALA A 327 -6.31 19.63 -1.16
N ASN A 328 -5.32 19.00 -0.49
CA ASN A 328 -5.44 18.65 0.93
C ASN A 328 -5.21 19.85 1.85
N THR A 329 -5.89 19.85 2.98
CA THR A 329 -5.74 20.86 4.04
C THR A 329 -4.87 20.37 5.19
N MET A 330 -4.84 19.06 5.41
CA MET A 330 -3.94 18.42 6.38
C MET A 330 -2.51 18.45 5.86
N LEU A 331 -1.56 18.94 6.69
CA LEU A 331 -0.16 19.13 6.30
C LEU A 331 0.77 18.04 6.86
N TYR A 332 0.28 17.21 7.76
CA TYR A 332 1.09 16.19 8.42
C TYR A 332 0.81 14.81 7.84
N GLY A 333 1.86 14.01 7.79
CA GLY A 333 1.81 12.69 7.21
C GLY A 333 1.79 12.75 5.69
N ASP A 334 1.70 11.59 5.07
CA ASP A 334 1.66 11.47 3.64
C ASP A 334 0.21 11.50 3.12
N GLN A 335 -0.06 12.37 2.16
CA GLN A 335 -1.23 12.34 1.32
C GLN A 335 -0.77 11.84 -0.07
N HIS A 336 -1.24 10.69 -0.48
CA HIS A 336 -0.75 10.04 -1.69
C HIS A 336 -1.86 9.32 -2.46
N THR A 337 -1.53 8.76 -3.62
CA THR A 337 -2.46 8.04 -4.50
C THR A 337 -3.60 8.93 -5.01
N ALA A 338 -3.22 10.11 -5.51
CA ALA A 338 -4.18 11.06 -6.11
C ALA A 338 -5.04 10.39 -7.17
N GLN A 339 -6.35 10.56 -7.07
CA GLN A 339 -7.34 10.17 -8.07
C GLN A 339 -8.24 11.36 -8.37
N LEU A 340 -8.70 11.46 -9.61
CA LEU A 340 -9.48 12.60 -10.05
C LEU A 340 -10.57 12.18 -11.05
N SER A 341 -11.74 12.73 -10.90
CA SER A 341 -12.83 12.59 -11.87
C SER A 341 -13.66 13.86 -11.95
N ALA A 342 -14.42 14.01 -13.02
CA ALA A 342 -15.31 15.13 -13.23
C ALA A 342 -16.78 14.68 -13.33
N SER A 343 -17.72 15.51 -12.86
CA SER A 343 -19.15 15.42 -13.12
C SER A 343 -19.68 16.81 -13.45
N GLY A 344 -20.01 17.05 -14.71
CA GLY A 344 -20.21 18.42 -15.23
C GLY A 344 -18.90 19.20 -15.24
N SER A 345 -18.87 20.38 -14.64
CA SER A 345 -17.70 21.25 -14.46
C SER A 345 -17.11 21.17 -13.04
N THR A 346 -17.62 20.25 -12.21
CA THR A 346 -17.09 20.02 -10.87
C THR A 346 -16.17 18.81 -10.90
N TYR A 347 -15.07 18.88 -10.15
CA TYR A 347 -14.09 17.82 -9.99
C TYR A 347 -14.11 17.29 -8.56
N LEU A 348 -13.82 16.02 -8.38
CA LEU A 348 -13.55 15.42 -7.08
C LEU A 348 -12.15 14.79 -7.13
N ALA A 349 -11.25 15.32 -6.32
CA ALA A 349 -9.96 14.74 -6.05
C ALA A 349 -10.07 13.84 -4.81
N LEU A 350 -9.58 12.61 -4.88
CA LEU A 350 -9.47 11.68 -3.75
C LEU A 350 -8.01 11.30 -3.52
N TRP A 351 -7.70 10.97 -2.28
CA TRP A 351 -6.38 10.47 -1.89
C TRP A 351 -6.44 9.59 -0.64
N THR A 352 -5.35 8.89 -0.40
CA THR A 352 -5.08 8.21 0.87
C THR A 352 -4.33 9.19 1.77
N SER A 353 -4.77 9.37 3.00
CA SER A 353 -4.12 10.23 4.00
C SER A 353 -3.73 9.42 5.22
N LEU A 354 -2.46 9.53 5.63
CA LEU A 354 -1.93 8.81 6.78
C LEU A 354 -2.37 9.46 8.09
N GLY A 355 -3.11 8.73 8.91
CA GLY A 355 -3.46 9.08 10.28
C GLY A 355 -4.56 10.13 10.47
N GLN A 356 -5.09 10.71 9.39
CA GLN A 356 -6.03 11.85 9.46
C GLN A 356 -7.42 11.45 10.00
N ASP A 357 -7.89 10.23 9.77
CA ASP A 357 -9.19 9.75 10.27
C ASP A 357 -9.13 9.18 11.69
N GLY A 358 -7.97 9.23 12.30
CA GLY A 358 -7.75 8.75 13.65
C GLY A 358 -7.24 7.30 13.75
N ASN A 359 -6.98 6.64 12.62
CA ASN A 359 -6.36 5.31 12.54
C ASN A 359 -5.54 5.25 11.25
N ARG A 360 -4.49 4.52 11.14
CA ARG A 360 -3.66 4.29 9.93
C ARG A 360 -3.97 5.22 8.74
N GLU A 361 -4.29 4.66 7.60
CA GLU A 361 -4.67 5.37 6.38
C GLU A 361 -6.19 5.47 6.25
N GLY A 362 -6.67 6.66 5.90
CA GLY A 362 -8.05 6.94 5.54
C GLY A 362 -8.16 7.55 4.15
N VAL A 363 -9.35 7.48 3.55
CA VAL A 363 -9.64 8.10 2.27
C VAL A 363 -10.27 9.46 2.47
N PHE A 364 -9.63 10.49 1.89
CA PHE A 364 -10.05 11.87 1.95
C PHE A 364 -10.26 12.44 0.55
N GLY A 365 -10.96 13.56 0.47
CA GLY A 365 -11.21 14.19 -0.82
C GLY A 365 -11.57 15.65 -0.73
N GLN A 366 -11.42 16.34 -1.87
CA GLN A 366 -11.78 17.74 -2.04
C GLN A 366 -12.54 17.93 -3.34
N PHE A 367 -13.70 18.55 -3.27
CA PHE A 367 -14.38 19.03 -4.46
C PHE A 367 -13.70 20.30 -4.95
N LEU A 368 -13.52 20.42 -6.25
CA LEU A 368 -12.87 21.55 -6.91
C LEU A 368 -13.77 22.12 -8.01
N ASN A 369 -13.78 23.43 -8.12
CA ASN A 369 -14.36 24.15 -9.26
C ASN A 369 -13.45 24.03 -10.49
N ALA A 370 -13.93 24.40 -11.66
CA ALA A 370 -13.19 24.37 -12.90
C ALA A 370 -11.91 25.23 -12.90
N ASP A 371 -11.86 26.26 -12.06
CA ASP A 371 -10.70 27.14 -11.87
C ASP A 371 -9.69 26.61 -10.82
N GLY A 372 -9.94 25.42 -10.25
CA GLY A 372 -9.10 24.81 -9.23
C GLY A 372 -9.35 25.28 -7.80
N SER A 373 -10.27 26.22 -7.58
CA SER A 373 -10.66 26.65 -6.23
C SER A 373 -11.45 25.55 -5.52
N HIS A 374 -11.30 25.48 -4.19
CA HIS A 374 -12.02 24.50 -3.37
C HIS A 374 -13.52 24.78 -3.38
N LEU A 375 -14.32 23.77 -3.60
CA LEU A 375 -15.77 23.79 -3.42
C LEU A 375 -16.12 23.14 -2.08
N GLY A 376 -16.23 23.95 -1.04
CA GLY A 376 -16.45 23.51 0.34
C GLY A 376 -15.18 23.02 1.03
N GLU A 377 -15.35 22.36 2.17
CA GLU A 377 -14.26 21.84 3.00
C GLU A 377 -13.75 20.49 2.48
N GLU A 378 -12.55 20.12 2.91
CA GLU A 378 -12.04 18.76 2.74
C GLU A 378 -12.95 17.74 3.43
N ILE A 379 -13.24 16.64 2.78
CA ILE A 379 -14.14 15.59 3.27
C ILE A 379 -13.38 14.31 3.61
N ARG A 380 -13.78 13.66 4.71
CA ARG A 380 -13.44 12.25 4.93
C ARG A 380 -14.47 11.39 4.17
N VAL A 381 -13.97 10.49 3.32
CA VAL A 381 -14.79 9.67 2.44
C VAL A 381 -15.23 8.37 3.12
N ASN A 382 -14.31 7.68 3.81
CA ASN A 382 -14.63 6.49 4.60
C ASN A 382 -15.31 6.87 5.93
N THR A 383 -16.32 6.12 6.32
CA THR A 383 -16.97 6.27 7.64
C THR A 383 -16.40 5.29 8.65
N THR A 384 -16.00 4.11 8.20
CA THR A 384 -15.23 3.13 8.98
C THR A 384 -13.77 3.57 9.06
N THR A 385 -13.24 3.74 10.27
CA THR A 385 -11.86 4.24 10.49
C THR A 385 -10.92 3.17 11.03
N LEU A 386 -11.40 1.94 11.26
CA LEU A 386 -10.58 0.86 11.78
C LEU A 386 -9.79 0.20 10.64
N GLY A 387 -8.47 0.18 10.75
CA GLY A 387 -7.58 -0.39 9.74
C GLY A 387 -7.17 0.62 8.66
N MET A 388 -6.62 0.14 7.56
CA MET A 388 -6.14 0.95 6.44
C MET A 388 -7.22 1.08 5.36
N GLN A 389 -7.75 2.27 5.13
CA GLN A 389 -8.58 2.57 3.97
C GLN A 389 -7.68 3.23 2.93
N GLN A 390 -7.43 2.54 1.83
CA GLN A 390 -6.40 2.91 0.87
C GLN A 390 -6.79 2.65 -0.59
N GLN A 391 -5.93 3.09 -1.52
CA GLN A 391 -6.09 2.86 -2.95
C GLN A 391 -7.44 3.35 -3.49
N PRO A 392 -7.82 4.61 -3.24
CA PRO A 392 -9.08 5.16 -3.66
C PRO A 392 -9.24 5.15 -5.19
N SER A 393 -10.47 5.16 -5.63
CA SER A 393 -10.88 5.39 -7.00
C SER A 393 -12.11 6.28 -7.01
N VAL A 394 -12.24 7.14 -8.00
CA VAL A 394 -13.41 7.99 -8.19
C VAL A 394 -13.87 7.96 -9.63
N ALA A 395 -15.18 7.96 -9.82
CA ALA A 395 -15.82 8.10 -11.13
C ALA A 395 -17.03 9.04 -11.02
N GLY A 396 -17.12 10.01 -11.91
CA GLY A 396 -18.30 10.86 -12.09
C GLY A 396 -19.26 10.27 -13.11
N ASP A 397 -20.56 10.39 -12.87
CA ASP A 397 -21.60 9.87 -13.78
C ASP A 397 -22.07 10.89 -14.84
N HIS A 398 -21.44 12.05 -14.86
CA HIS A 398 -21.81 13.22 -15.69
C HIS A 398 -23.23 13.76 -15.47
N ASN A 399 -23.91 13.28 -14.42
CA ASN A 399 -25.30 13.67 -14.06
C ASN A 399 -25.41 14.15 -12.60
N GLY A 400 -24.33 14.69 -12.03
CA GLY A 400 -24.32 15.26 -10.67
C GLY A 400 -24.02 14.27 -9.57
N ARG A 401 -23.44 13.08 -9.87
CA ARG A 401 -22.93 12.15 -8.86
C ARG A 401 -21.45 11.82 -9.06
N PHE A 402 -20.82 11.46 -7.95
CA PHE A 402 -19.54 10.78 -7.89
C PHE A 402 -19.68 9.49 -7.09
N LEU A 403 -19.03 8.44 -7.55
CA LEU A 403 -18.82 7.20 -6.84
C LEU A 403 -17.37 7.14 -6.41
N ALA A 404 -17.12 7.13 -5.11
CA ALA A 404 -15.84 6.86 -4.50
C ALA A 404 -15.79 5.39 -4.06
N ALA A 405 -14.70 4.68 -4.32
CA ALA A 405 -14.48 3.32 -3.82
C ALA A 405 -13.03 3.16 -3.35
N TRP A 406 -12.81 2.28 -2.39
CA TRP A 406 -11.49 2.05 -1.79
C TRP A 406 -11.35 0.62 -1.28
N THR A 407 -10.11 0.25 -0.99
CA THR A 407 -9.76 -1.01 -0.33
C THR A 407 -9.78 -0.78 1.19
N SER A 408 -10.45 -1.65 1.93
CA SER A 408 -10.52 -1.62 3.40
C SER A 408 -10.35 -3.03 3.97
N PRO A 409 -9.59 -3.20 5.07
CA PRO A 409 -9.46 -4.48 5.73
C PRO A 409 -10.80 -4.90 6.34
N THR A 410 -11.07 -6.19 6.28
CA THR A 410 -12.25 -6.80 6.89
C THR A 410 -11.85 -7.91 7.84
N PHE A 411 -12.67 -8.09 8.89
CA PHE A 411 -12.49 -9.17 9.85
C PHE A 411 -13.24 -10.41 9.33
N GLY A 412 -12.52 -11.31 8.64
CA GLY A 412 -13.16 -12.51 8.09
C GLY A 412 -12.27 -13.29 7.10
N PRO A 413 -12.87 -14.18 6.28
CA PRO A 413 -12.16 -14.93 5.25
C PRO A 413 -11.58 -14.06 4.13
N SER A 414 -12.16 -12.87 3.91
CA SER A 414 -11.61 -11.81 3.07
C SER A 414 -10.68 -10.94 3.89
N LYS A 415 -9.43 -10.79 3.45
CA LYS A 415 -8.45 -9.93 4.13
C LYS A 415 -8.75 -8.46 3.88
N ASN A 416 -9.09 -8.12 2.64
CA ASN A 416 -9.51 -6.79 2.21
C ASN A 416 -10.74 -6.91 1.32
N ASP A 417 -11.70 -6.01 1.51
CA ASP A 417 -12.87 -5.85 0.65
C ASP A 417 -12.94 -4.45 0.07
N LEU A 418 -13.81 -4.25 -0.91
CA LEU A 418 -14.04 -2.95 -1.52
C LEU A 418 -15.29 -2.29 -0.95
N PHE A 419 -15.10 -1.10 -0.43
CA PHE A 419 -16.17 -0.23 0.07
C PHE A 419 -16.35 0.96 -0.85
N ALA A 420 -17.54 1.55 -0.80
CA ALA A 420 -17.88 2.71 -1.60
C ALA A 420 -18.81 3.69 -0.89
N GLN A 421 -18.75 4.95 -1.34
CA GLN A 421 -19.63 6.03 -0.94
C GLN A 421 -20.05 6.83 -2.17
N ILE A 422 -21.34 7.12 -2.29
CA ILE A 422 -21.87 7.98 -3.35
C ILE A 422 -21.94 9.41 -2.80
N PHE A 423 -21.55 10.37 -3.64
CA PHE A 423 -21.78 11.79 -3.42
C PHE A 423 -22.65 12.34 -4.52
N ALA A 424 -23.68 13.14 -4.18
CA ALA A 424 -24.57 13.75 -5.15
C ALA A 424 -24.73 15.25 -4.85
N ASN A 425 -24.90 16.06 -5.89
CA ASN A 425 -25.26 17.46 -5.69
C ASN A 425 -26.75 17.60 -5.36
N ALA A 426 -27.12 18.74 -4.76
CA ALA A 426 -28.49 19.00 -4.33
C ALA A 426 -29.53 19.03 -5.49
N ALA A 427 -29.07 19.21 -6.72
CA ALA A 427 -29.91 19.20 -7.93
C ALA A 427 -30.04 17.81 -8.56
N TYR A 428 -29.38 16.78 -7.99
CA TYR A 428 -29.44 15.42 -8.52
C TYR A 428 -30.88 14.87 -8.47
N VAL A 429 -31.40 14.47 -9.62
CA VAL A 429 -32.68 13.76 -9.73
C VAL A 429 -32.38 12.30 -10.11
N PRO A 430 -32.77 11.29 -9.28
CA PRO A 430 -32.58 9.90 -9.62
C PRO A 430 -33.19 9.56 -10.97
N ALA A 431 -32.42 8.96 -11.87
CA ALA A 431 -32.96 8.38 -13.11
C ALA A 431 -33.85 7.17 -12.74
N ALA A 432 -34.90 6.94 -13.51
CA ALA A 432 -35.70 5.72 -13.36
C ALA A 432 -34.77 4.49 -13.50
N LEU A 433 -34.95 3.51 -12.60
CA LEU A 433 -34.11 2.32 -12.52
C LEU A 433 -34.18 1.49 -13.81
N ALA A 434 -33.28 1.76 -14.76
CA ALA A 434 -33.04 0.90 -15.91
C ALA A 434 -31.70 0.19 -15.71
N ASN A 435 -31.69 -1.13 -15.62
CA ASN A 435 -30.47 -1.94 -15.62
C ASN A 435 -29.97 -2.04 -17.06
N ASN A 436 -28.97 -1.23 -17.41
CA ASN A 436 -28.36 -1.24 -18.74
C ASN A 436 -27.10 -2.10 -18.81
N TYR A 437 -26.56 -2.51 -17.66
CA TYR A 437 -25.32 -3.28 -17.57
C TYR A 437 -25.57 -4.63 -16.91
N GLY A 438 -24.96 -5.69 -17.43
CA GLY A 438 -25.12 -7.06 -16.98
C GLY A 438 -23.78 -7.80 -16.84
N SER A 439 -23.84 -8.98 -16.25
CA SER A 439 -22.70 -9.90 -16.27
C SER A 439 -22.52 -10.47 -17.69
N PRO A 440 -21.28 -10.59 -18.20
CA PRO A 440 -21.03 -11.17 -19.49
C PRO A 440 -21.53 -12.61 -19.61
N THR A 441 -22.11 -12.95 -20.75
CA THR A 441 -22.42 -14.34 -21.11
C THR A 441 -21.16 -15.01 -21.65
N PHE A 442 -20.76 -16.11 -21.03
CA PHE A 442 -19.61 -16.90 -21.45
C PHE A 442 -20.01 -17.86 -22.57
N VAL A 443 -19.76 -17.49 -23.82
CA VAL A 443 -19.86 -18.42 -24.93
C VAL A 443 -18.48 -19.04 -25.15
N GLY A 444 -18.32 -20.30 -24.78
CA GLY A 444 -17.17 -21.12 -25.17
C GLY A 444 -15.91 -21.04 -24.30
N GLN A 445 -16.02 -20.84 -23.00
CA GLN A 445 -14.87 -21.11 -22.12
C GLN A 445 -14.72 -22.63 -21.89
N VAL A 446 -13.70 -23.20 -22.52
CA VAL A 446 -13.17 -24.51 -22.11
C VAL A 446 -12.42 -24.29 -20.80
N ASN A 447 -12.92 -24.88 -19.71
CA ASN A 447 -12.16 -24.97 -18.45
C ASN A 447 -10.91 -25.81 -18.69
N ALA A 448 -9.79 -25.16 -18.99
CA ALA A 448 -8.51 -25.83 -18.98
C ALA A 448 -8.16 -26.15 -17.51
N PRO A 449 -7.75 -27.39 -17.19
CA PRO A 449 -7.37 -27.76 -15.83
C PRO A 449 -6.18 -26.91 -15.38
N ILE A 450 -6.34 -26.24 -14.25
CA ILE A 450 -5.32 -25.40 -13.62
C ILE A 450 -4.21 -26.31 -13.14
N ARG A 451 -3.05 -26.28 -13.80
CA ARG A 451 -1.83 -26.86 -13.27
C ARG A 451 -1.28 -25.89 -12.21
N ALA A 452 -1.18 -26.38 -10.98
CA ALA A 452 -0.46 -25.68 -9.93
C ALA A 452 1.00 -25.48 -10.37
N ASN A 453 1.43 -24.23 -10.45
CA ASN A 453 2.83 -23.86 -10.62
C ASN A 453 3.23 -22.86 -9.52
N PRO A 454 4.47 -22.89 -9.05
CA PRO A 454 4.84 -22.23 -7.81
C PRO A 454 4.80 -20.71 -7.94
N VAL A 455 4.54 -20.10 -6.78
CA VAL A 455 4.48 -18.72 -6.40
C VAL A 455 5.41 -17.81 -7.22
N GLY A 456 4.81 -16.88 -7.97
CA GLY A 456 5.53 -15.74 -8.53
C GLY A 456 5.81 -14.72 -7.43
N ILE A 457 7.05 -14.47 -7.17
CA ILE A 457 7.55 -13.54 -6.17
C ILE A 457 7.70 -12.17 -6.83
N HIS A 458 7.20 -11.13 -6.15
CA HIS A 458 7.65 -9.74 -6.35
C HIS A 458 9.18 -9.75 -6.34
N ASP A 459 9.85 -9.13 -7.31
CA ASP A 459 11.30 -8.92 -7.24
C ASP A 459 11.58 -7.67 -6.42
N PRO A 460 11.89 -7.80 -5.12
CA PRO A 460 12.20 -6.66 -4.27
C PRO A 460 13.60 -6.11 -4.54
N ALA A 461 14.32 -6.63 -5.54
CA ALA A 461 15.65 -6.14 -5.88
C ALA A 461 15.65 -4.77 -6.60
N LEU A 462 14.48 -4.24 -6.97
CA LEU A 462 14.34 -2.96 -7.68
C LEU A 462 13.67 -1.85 -6.85
N GLU A 463 13.04 -2.20 -5.72
CA GLU A 463 12.56 -1.21 -4.75
C GLU A 463 13.04 -1.62 -3.34
N PRO A 464 13.63 -0.69 -2.57
CA PRO A 464 13.98 -0.98 -1.19
C PRO A 464 12.68 -1.33 -0.42
N PRO A 465 12.73 -2.31 0.50
CA PRO A 465 11.55 -2.73 1.23
C PRO A 465 10.95 -1.53 1.98
N MET A 466 9.68 -1.24 1.71
CA MET A 466 8.89 -0.26 2.46
C MET A 466 8.28 -0.97 3.65
N LEU A 467 8.36 -0.36 4.82
CA LEU A 467 7.69 -0.84 6.02
C LEU A 467 6.43 -0.01 6.25
N ASP A 468 5.30 -0.68 6.32
CA ASP A 468 4.08 -0.04 6.78
C ASP A 468 4.10 0.11 8.30
N TYR A 469 3.86 1.33 8.77
CA TYR A 469 3.74 1.62 10.18
C TYR A 469 2.31 1.36 10.65
N PRO A 470 2.08 0.39 11.56
CA PRO A 470 0.72 0.04 12.00
C PRO A 470 0.12 0.99 13.06
N GLY A 471 0.78 2.07 13.39
CA GLY A 471 0.36 3.01 14.44
C GLY A 471 -0.02 4.36 13.87
N MET A 472 -1.04 5.00 14.46
CA MET A 472 -1.39 6.38 14.16
C MET A 472 -0.27 7.34 14.47
N LEU A 473 0.07 8.21 13.51
CA LEU A 473 0.55 9.54 13.82
C LEU A 473 -0.69 10.39 14.13
N ALA A 474 -1.01 10.57 15.40
CA ALA A 474 -1.91 11.65 15.75
C ALA A 474 -1.25 12.94 15.29
N ALA A 475 -1.94 13.72 14.44
CA ALA A 475 -1.50 15.06 14.17
C ALA A 475 -1.29 15.78 15.52
N PRO A 476 -0.14 16.45 15.74
CA PRO A 476 0.02 17.25 16.94
C PRO A 476 -1.16 18.22 17.00
N GLY A 477 -1.96 18.14 18.06
CA GLY A 477 -3.08 19.05 18.21
C GLY A 477 -2.62 20.50 18.11
N THR A 478 -3.30 21.30 17.34
CA THR A 478 -2.97 22.71 17.09
C THR A 478 -3.36 23.65 18.26
N GLY A 479 -3.82 23.10 19.38
CA GLY A 479 -4.20 23.84 20.58
C GLY A 479 -3.08 23.98 21.60
N THR A 480 -3.30 24.78 22.63
CA THR A 480 -2.45 24.80 23.84
C THR A 480 -2.61 23.47 24.57
N PRO A 481 -1.54 22.70 24.85
CA PRO A 481 -1.63 21.45 25.60
C PRO A 481 -2.27 21.69 26.99
N ALA A 482 -3.07 20.73 27.45
CA ALA A 482 -3.65 20.78 28.78
C ALA A 482 -2.55 20.90 29.86
N ALA A 483 -2.85 21.54 30.99
CA ALA A 483 -1.88 21.79 32.06
C ALA A 483 -1.16 20.51 32.57
N ASN A 484 -1.78 19.34 32.43
CA ASN A 484 -1.23 18.03 32.82
C ASN A 484 -0.75 17.19 31.63
N ALA A 485 -0.66 17.73 30.43
CA ALA A 485 -0.38 16.98 29.20
C ALA A 485 0.94 16.18 29.29
N PHE A 486 2.00 16.77 29.85
CA PHE A 486 3.26 16.04 30.06
C PHE A 486 3.16 14.93 31.09
N ALA A 487 2.31 15.05 32.09
CA ALA A 487 2.08 13.96 33.05
C ALA A 487 1.36 12.79 32.37
N SER A 488 0.43 13.08 31.47
CA SER A 488 -0.29 12.10 30.66
C SER A 488 0.61 11.43 29.62
N ALA A 489 1.52 12.16 28.98
CA ALA A 489 2.47 11.67 27.99
C ALA A 489 3.73 11.01 28.60
N ALA A 490 3.93 11.12 29.93
CA ALA A 490 5.09 10.51 30.56
C ALA A 490 5.11 8.98 30.45
N GLY A 491 6.27 8.42 30.12
CA GLY A 491 6.39 6.97 29.95
C GLY A 491 7.53 6.55 29.04
N LYS A 492 7.57 5.24 28.77
CA LYS A 492 8.51 4.64 27.81
C LYS A 492 7.88 4.59 26.44
N TYR A 493 8.69 4.89 25.43
CA TYR A 493 8.32 4.80 24.02
C TYR A 493 9.26 3.84 23.30
N SER A 494 8.73 3.05 22.40
CA SER A 494 9.48 2.14 21.53
C SER A 494 9.02 2.27 20.10
N GLY A 495 9.96 2.30 19.16
CA GLY A 495 9.66 2.48 17.76
C GLY A 495 10.82 2.19 16.83
N LEU A 496 10.62 2.52 15.59
CA LEU A 496 11.59 2.37 14.51
C LEU A 496 11.86 3.72 13.85
N PHE A 497 12.94 3.76 13.11
CA PHE A 497 13.18 4.80 12.11
C PHE A 497 13.77 4.18 10.85
N TYR A 498 13.40 4.70 9.71
CA TYR A 498 13.88 4.27 8.40
C TYR A 498 13.70 5.39 7.38
N ASP A 499 14.49 5.30 6.29
CA ASP A 499 14.43 6.25 5.20
C ASP A 499 13.10 6.10 4.43
N LEU A 500 12.49 7.21 4.07
CA LEU A 500 11.23 7.22 3.32
C LEU A 500 11.36 6.60 1.92
N ASN A 501 12.59 6.54 1.38
CA ASN A 501 12.89 5.86 0.11
C ASN A 501 13.13 4.35 0.29
N GLY A 502 12.93 3.83 1.50
CA GLY A 502 13.02 2.42 1.83
C GLY A 502 14.05 2.06 2.90
N VAL A 503 13.96 0.82 3.36
CA VAL A 503 14.81 0.30 4.44
C VAL A 503 16.22 0.03 3.95
N SER A 504 17.21 0.54 4.69
CA SER A 504 18.60 0.18 4.49
C SER A 504 19.31 -0.08 5.82
N SER A 505 20.41 -0.81 5.80
CA SER A 505 21.17 -1.11 7.02
C SER A 505 21.87 0.11 7.63
N VAL A 506 21.99 1.21 6.89
CA VAL A 506 22.69 2.43 7.34
C VAL A 506 21.73 3.53 7.77
N SER A 507 20.47 3.54 7.23
CA SER A 507 19.47 4.58 7.50
C SER A 507 18.26 4.07 8.30
N SER A 508 18.29 2.81 8.76
CA SER A 508 17.17 2.20 9.48
C SER A 508 17.59 1.62 10.81
N GLY A 509 16.70 1.69 11.80
CA GLY A 509 17.03 1.21 13.14
C GLY A 509 15.89 1.30 14.14
N SER A 510 16.21 1.02 15.41
CA SER A 510 15.27 1.17 16.51
C SER A 510 15.44 2.50 17.23
N PHE A 511 14.32 3.04 17.68
CA PHE A 511 14.23 4.21 18.53
C PHE A 511 13.57 3.84 19.86
N THR A 512 14.13 4.29 20.98
CA THR A 512 13.49 4.19 22.29
C THR A 512 13.63 5.51 23.01
N ALA A 513 12.59 5.90 23.77
CA ALA A 513 12.64 7.10 24.60
C ALA A 513 11.97 6.89 25.96
N GLN A 514 12.44 7.63 26.94
CA GLN A 514 11.79 7.83 28.23
C GLN A 514 11.45 9.30 28.37
N VAL A 515 10.18 9.61 28.55
CA VAL A 515 9.67 10.97 28.77
C VAL A 515 9.20 11.11 30.19
N GLY A 516 9.61 12.19 30.86
CA GLY A 516 9.20 12.53 32.22
C GLY A 516 8.12 13.60 32.28
N ALA A 517 7.29 13.60 33.29
CA ALA A 517 6.27 14.62 33.53
C ALA A 517 6.85 16.05 33.68
N ASN A 518 8.13 16.18 33.99
CA ASN A 518 8.87 17.44 34.10
C ASN A 518 9.52 17.90 32.79
N LYS A 519 9.06 17.36 31.63
CA LYS A 519 9.55 17.62 30.27
C LYS A 519 10.96 17.09 29.96
N ASN A 520 11.64 16.42 30.92
CA ASN A 520 12.92 15.80 30.62
C ASN A 520 12.75 14.54 29.76
N TYR A 521 13.67 14.32 28.84
CA TYR A 521 13.68 13.10 28.03
C TYR A 521 15.08 12.48 27.96
N SER A 522 15.11 11.17 27.74
CA SER A 522 16.29 10.44 27.27
C SER A 522 15.86 9.52 26.14
N ALA A 523 16.64 9.45 25.06
CA ALA A 523 16.35 8.60 23.91
C ALA A 523 17.60 7.87 23.42
N LYS A 524 17.39 6.75 22.72
CA LYS A 524 18.44 5.95 22.09
C LYS A 524 18.03 5.58 20.66
N LEU A 525 18.98 5.71 19.75
CA LEU A 525 18.92 5.27 18.37
C LEU A 525 19.92 4.12 18.18
N THR A 526 19.48 2.97 17.69
CA THR A 526 20.36 1.82 17.43
C THR A 526 20.26 1.46 15.94
N PHE A 527 21.36 1.59 15.21
CA PHE A 527 21.48 1.32 13.78
C PHE A 527 22.94 1.11 13.38
N ALA A 528 23.18 0.48 12.24
CA ALA A 528 24.52 0.25 11.70
C ALA A 528 25.54 -0.26 12.76
N GLY A 529 25.10 -1.16 13.65
CA GLY A 529 25.90 -1.72 14.73
C GLY A 529 26.28 -0.74 15.87
N ARG A 530 25.67 0.45 15.92
CA ARG A 530 25.97 1.51 16.90
C ARG A 530 24.72 1.91 17.66
N THR A 531 24.91 2.42 18.89
CA THR A 531 23.86 3.07 19.68
C THR A 531 24.26 4.51 19.99
N VAL A 532 23.37 5.43 19.67
CA VAL A 532 23.49 6.87 19.92
C VAL A 532 22.50 7.26 21.00
N SER A 533 22.95 7.96 22.03
CA SER A 533 22.10 8.42 23.14
C SER A 533 21.88 9.93 23.09
N LEU A 534 20.66 10.35 23.37
CA LEU A 534 20.20 11.73 23.41
C LEU A 534 19.52 11.99 24.75
N SER A 535 19.68 13.19 25.28
CA SER A 535 18.91 13.64 26.44
C SER A 535 18.71 15.14 26.40
N GLY A 536 17.68 15.62 27.09
CA GLY A 536 17.38 17.03 27.14
C GLY A 536 16.05 17.33 27.78
N LYS A 537 15.54 18.52 27.48
CA LYS A 537 14.24 18.99 27.90
C LYS A 537 13.41 19.36 26.68
N LEU A 538 12.14 18.98 26.68
CA LEU A 538 11.14 19.32 25.67
C LEU A 538 10.65 20.75 25.88
N ASP A 539 10.26 21.42 24.82
CA ASP A 539 9.53 22.69 24.89
C ASP A 539 8.06 22.46 25.32
N ASP A 540 7.26 23.52 25.38
CA ASP A 540 5.87 23.46 25.83
C ASP A 540 4.94 22.73 24.87
N LEU A 541 5.36 22.52 23.62
CA LEU A 541 4.65 21.78 22.58
C LEU A 541 5.17 20.33 22.40
N GLY A 542 6.11 19.91 23.26
CA GLY A 542 6.65 18.55 23.21
C GLY A 542 7.84 18.34 22.28
N ASN A 543 8.41 19.40 21.69
CA ASN A 543 9.53 19.29 20.76
C ASN A 543 10.89 19.24 21.47
N THR A 544 11.83 18.48 20.89
CA THR A 544 13.23 18.43 21.36
C THR A 544 14.07 19.59 20.82
N GLY A 545 13.59 20.34 19.82
CA GLY A 545 14.43 21.12 18.95
C GLY A 545 15.46 20.24 18.22
N THR A 546 16.25 20.84 17.35
CA THR A 546 17.27 20.16 16.55
C THR A 546 18.49 19.79 17.41
N ARG A 547 18.90 18.52 17.38
CA ARG A 547 20.09 17.98 18.03
C ARG A 547 21.08 17.51 17.00
N ILE A 548 22.31 18.06 17.05
CA ILE A 548 23.40 17.67 16.15
C ILE A 548 24.33 16.72 16.91
N ILE A 549 24.59 15.55 16.32
CA ILE A 549 25.41 14.47 16.89
C ILE A 549 26.58 14.24 15.96
N PRO A 550 27.79 14.60 16.34
CA PRO A 550 28.99 14.35 15.55
C PRO A 550 29.23 12.84 15.36
N ARG A 551 29.64 12.45 14.16
CA ARG A 551 30.08 11.10 13.82
C ARG A 551 31.47 11.13 13.21
N PRO A 552 32.51 10.56 13.86
CA PRO A 552 33.85 10.50 13.27
C PRO A 552 33.81 9.75 11.93
N GLY A 553 34.30 10.38 10.85
CA GLY A 553 34.39 9.79 9.51
C GLY A 553 33.07 9.70 8.74
N ALA A 554 31.99 10.36 9.18
CA ALA A 554 30.71 10.41 8.50
C ALA A 554 30.00 11.74 8.81
N SER A 555 28.99 12.10 8.00
CA SER A 555 28.18 13.30 8.24
C SER A 555 27.52 13.26 9.63
N ALA A 556 27.49 14.40 10.32
CA ALA A 556 26.80 14.51 11.61
C ALA A 556 25.31 14.16 11.46
N LEU A 557 24.73 13.54 12.48
CA LEU A 557 23.29 13.35 12.53
C LEU A 557 22.62 14.59 13.07
N THR A 558 21.58 15.02 12.36
CA THR A 558 20.61 15.99 12.84
C THR A 558 19.36 15.23 13.25
N VAL A 559 18.98 15.33 14.54
CA VAL A 559 17.82 14.59 15.09
C VAL A 559 16.86 15.59 15.73
N SER A 560 15.58 15.47 15.39
CA SER A 560 14.49 16.18 16.06
C SER A 560 13.30 15.25 16.22
N PHE A 561 12.57 15.37 17.32
CA PHE A 561 11.30 14.67 17.49
C PHE A 561 10.35 15.43 18.40
N GLN A 562 9.08 15.13 18.27
CA GLN A 562 7.99 15.66 19.07
C GLN A 562 7.26 14.54 19.79
N VAL A 563 6.92 14.77 21.04
CA VAL A 563 6.02 13.93 21.85
C VAL A 563 4.62 14.44 21.68
N ASP A 564 3.70 13.55 21.33
CA ASP A 564 2.29 13.92 21.29
C ASP A 564 1.75 14.20 22.70
N LEU A 565 1.26 15.42 22.89
CA LEU A 565 0.68 15.91 24.16
C LEU A 565 -0.86 15.90 24.16
N PHE A 566 -1.50 15.40 23.09
CA PHE A 566 -2.94 15.40 22.90
C PHE A 566 -3.60 14.03 23.02
N GLY A 567 -2.84 13.03 23.48
CA GLY A 567 -3.36 11.71 23.83
C GLY A 567 -3.18 10.62 22.78
N GLY A 568 -2.45 10.90 21.67
CA GLY A 568 -2.07 9.88 20.69
C GLY A 568 -1.09 8.85 21.21
N ASP A 569 -0.36 9.17 22.29
CA ASP A 569 0.62 8.26 22.90
C ASP A 569 1.82 7.94 22.00
N GLN A 570 2.26 8.92 21.18
CA GLN A 570 3.25 8.73 20.13
C GLN A 570 4.41 9.73 20.22
N ILE A 571 5.51 9.35 19.57
CA ILE A 571 6.61 10.24 19.21
C ILE A 571 6.78 10.14 17.71
N SER A 572 6.79 11.30 17.04
CA SER A 572 7.17 11.45 15.63
C SER A 572 8.42 12.29 15.52
N GLY A 573 9.23 12.06 14.49
CA GLY A 573 10.46 12.84 14.34
C GLY A 573 11.25 12.48 13.10
N ARG A 574 12.43 13.06 13.00
CA ARG A 574 13.33 12.91 11.88
C ARG A 574 14.78 12.75 12.30
N ILE A 575 15.50 11.96 11.51
CA ILE A 575 16.96 11.83 11.57
C ILE A 575 17.50 12.11 10.19
N GLN A 576 18.46 13.00 10.10
CA GLN A 576 19.12 13.34 8.83
C GLN A 576 20.64 13.22 8.97
N ALA A 577 21.31 12.62 7.98
CA ALA A 577 22.76 12.48 7.90
C ALA A 577 23.29 13.31 6.73
N GLY A 578 23.45 14.63 6.93
CA GLY A 578 23.80 15.54 5.84
C GLY A 578 22.86 15.42 4.65
N SER A 579 23.39 15.22 3.45
CA SER A 579 22.62 14.86 2.24
C SER A 579 22.62 13.35 1.94
N GLU A 580 23.21 12.50 2.82
CA GLU A 580 23.37 11.07 2.55
C GLU A 580 22.04 10.31 2.65
N TRP A 581 21.25 10.59 3.68
CA TRP A 581 19.94 9.96 3.91
C TRP A 581 19.10 10.72 4.92
N ASN A 582 17.81 10.46 4.90
CA ASN A 582 16.81 11.09 5.75
C ASN A 582 15.75 10.07 6.17
N ALA A 583 15.62 9.85 7.47
CA ALA A 583 14.76 8.84 8.05
C ALA A 583 13.70 9.46 8.98
N SER A 584 12.49 8.91 8.94
CA SER A 584 11.40 9.26 9.85
C SER A 584 11.44 8.40 11.11
N ILE A 585 11.20 9.00 12.27
CA ILE A 585 11.03 8.30 13.56
C ILE A 585 9.54 8.13 13.84
N HIS A 586 9.16 6.90 14.19
CA HIS A 586 7.84 6.59 14.72
C HIS A 586 7.98 5.72 15.96
N ALA A 587 7.36 6.13 17.08
CA ALA A 587 7.41 5.35 18.31
C ALA A 587 6.15 5.50 19.15
N ASP A 588 5.71 4.40 19.76
CA ASP A 588 4.51 4.32 20.58
C ASP A 588 4.85 4.21 22.06
N ARG A 589 3.97 4.78 22.89
CA ARG A 589 4.08 4.67 24.34
C ARG A 589 3.65 3.29 24.84
N GLN A 590 4.42 2.74 25.75
CA GLN A 590 4.07 1.51 26.46
C GLN A 590 3.11 1.88 27.60
N ILE A 591 1.82 1.59 27.41
CA ILE A 591 0.76 1.98 28.35
C ILE A 591 0.34 0.87 29.31
N PHE A 592 0.61 -0.40 28.97
CA PHE A 592 0.12 -1.56 29.72
C PHE A 592 0.86 -1.75 31.05
N LYS A 593 0.12 -2.22 32.04
CA LYS A 593 0.60 -2.54 33.39
C LYS A 593 -0.05 -3.85 33.85
N ALA A 594 0.74 -4.84 34.21
CA ALA A 594 0.25 -6.18 34.50
C ALA A 594 -0.92 -6.26 35.52
N LYS A 595 -0.95 -5.36 36.51
CA LYS A 595 -1.94 -5.38 37.60
C LYS A 595 -3.12 -4.44 37.41
N THR A 596 -2.91 -3.29 36.72
CA THR A 596 -3.92 -2.22 36.67
C THR A 596 -4.49 -1.98 35.27
N GLN A 597 -3.74 -2.36 34.24
CA GLN A 597 -4.12 -2.16 32.85
C GLN A 597 -3.43 -3.25 31.97
N PRO A 598 -3.78 -4.54 32.17
CA PRO A 598 -3.18 -5.63 31.39
C PRO A 598 -3.63 -5.55 29.92
N THR A 599 -2.74 -5.99 29.01
CA THR A 599 -3.10 -6.15 27.61
C THR A 599 -3.90 -7.44 27.38
N ALA A 600 -4.89 -7.39 26.52
CA ALA A 600 -5.62 -8.57 26.02
C ALA A 600 -4.76 -9.46 25.11
N LEU A 601 -3.63 -8.94 24.61
CA LEU A 601 -2.68 -9.65 23.75
C LEU A 601 -1.70 -10.55 24.54
N ALA A 602 -1.82 -10.63 25.86
CA ALA A 602 -0.93 -11.48 26.67
C ALA A 602 -1.08 -12.96 26.25
N GLY A 603 0.03 -13.60 25.90
CA GLY A 603 0.00 -14.98 25.42
C GLY A 603 1.29 -15.43 24.77
N ALA A 604 1.27 -16.61 24.21
CA ALA A 604 2.34 -17.19 23.40
C ALA A 604 1.93 -17.23 21.93
N TYR A 605 2.86 -16.85 21.05
CA TYR A 605 2.65 -16.79 19.60
C TYR A 605 3.82 -17.43 18.88
N THR A 606 3.61 -17.83 17.64
CA THR A 606 4.63 -18.27 16.69
C THR A 606 4.83 -17.20 15.62
N LEU A 607 6.08 -17.01 15.18
CA LEU A 607 6.46 -16.16 14.06
C LEU A 607 6.94 -17.03 12.91
N THR A 608 6.46 -16.79 11.72
CA THR A 608 6.98 -17.36 10.47
C THR A 608 7.42 -16.24 9.52
N VAL A 609 8.61 -16.41 8.95
CA VAL A 609 9.18 -15.51 7.94
C VAL A 609 9.39 -16.33 6.67
N PRO A 610 8.53 -16.18 5.66
CA PRO A 610 8.61 -16.98 4.43
C PRO A 610 9.96 -16.86 3.73
N GLY A 611 10.32 -17.91 3.01
CA GLY A 611 11.48 -17.89 2.11
C GLY A 611 11.19 -17.13 0.81
N PHE A 612 12.25 -16.91 0.00
CA PHE A 612 12.17 -16.17 -1.27
C PHE A 612 13.23 -16.62 -2.28
N ASP A 613 12.99 -16.39 -3.58
CA ASP A 613 13.72 -17.01 -4.69
C ASP A 613 15.22 -16.68 -4.78
N LYS A 614 15.65 -15.49 -4.39
CA LYS A 614 17.07 -15.07 -4.45
C LYS A 614 17.73 -15.03 -3.07
N GLY A 615 17.17 -15.71 -2.11
CA GLY A 615 17.64 -15.78 -0.72
C GLY A 615 17.24 -17.09 -0.04
N PRO A 616 17.05 -17.09 1.28
CA PRO A 616 16.67 -18.30 2.00
C PRO A 616 15.36 -18.90 1.47
N GLY A 617 15.43 -20.14 0.94
CA GLY A 617 14.26 -20.85 0.42
C GLY A 617 13.39 -21.47 1.52
N GLY A 618 13.90 -21.60 2.75
CA GLY A 618 13.15 -22.10 3.89
C GLY A 618 12.38 -21.00 4.64
N THR A 619 11.44 -21.39 5.51
CA THR A 619 10.70 -20.47 6.38
C THR A 619 11.46 -20.26 7.69
N GLY A 620 11.91 -19.01 7.97
CA GLY A 620 12.44 -18.61 9.26
C GLY A 620 11.35 -18.68 10.33
N VAL A 621 11.73 -19.06 11.57
CA VAL A 621 10.74 -19.37 12.61
C VAL A 621 11.11 -18.75 13.95
N GLY A 622 10.10 -18.40 14.74
CA GLY A 622 10.29 -17.85 16.08
C GLY A 622 9.12 -18.13 17.02
N THR A 623 9.38 -17.94 18.29
CA THR A 623 8.40 -17.95 19.37
C THR A 623 8.36 -16.59 20.04
N ILE A 624 7.17 -16.10 20.33
CA ILE A 624 6.91 -14.80 20.93
C ILE A 624 6.15 -15.03 22.24
N LYS A 625 6.58 -14.38 23.30
CA LYS A 625 5.82 -14.28 24.53
C LYS A 625 5.45 -12.83 24.79
N VAL A 626 4.17 -12.57 24.95
CA VAL A 626 3.62 -11.26 25.35
C VAL A 626 3.18 -11.34 26.79
N GLY A 627 3.74 -10.49 27.63
CA GLY A 627 3.38 -10.38 29.04
C GLY A 627 2.11 -9.54 29.23
N ALA A 628 1.45 -9.67 30.38
CA ALA A 628 0.30 -8.84 30.72
C ALA A 628 0.63 -7.33 30.80
N ASP A 629 1.90 -6.98 30.98
CA ASP A 629 2.43 -5.61 30.92
C ASP A 629 2.72 -5.12 29.49
N GLY A 630 2.38 -5.90 28.47
CA GLY A 630 2.68 -5.62 27.08
C GLY A 630 4.15 -5.86 26.68
N GLY A 631 4.98 -6.40 27.59
CA GLY A 631 6.36 -6.75 27.27
C GLY A 631 6.43 -7.93 26.33
N ILE A 632 7.22 -7.81 25.26
CA ILE A 632 7.42 -8.83 24.22
C ILE A 632 8.82 -9.42 24.36
N LEU A 633 8.90 -10.75 24.28
CA LEU A 633 10.15 -11.50 24.15
C LEU A 633 10.08 -12.39 22.91
N LEU A 634 10.87 -12.08 21.89
CA LEU A 634 11.10 -12.90 20.71
C LEU A 634 12.33 -13.78 20.90
N LYS A 635 12.21 -15.07 20.52
CA LYS A 635 13.32 -15.99 20.27
C LYS A 635 13.07 -16.71 18.96
N GLY A 636 13.99 -16.62 18.00
CA GLY A 636 13.80 -17.22 16.69
C GLY A 636 15.10 -17.60 15.99
N THR A 637 14.95 -18.25 14.87
CA THR A 637 16.05 -18.59 13.95
C THR A 637 15.58 -18.29 12.53
N LEU A 638 16.32 -17.44 11.84
CA LEU A 638 16.07 -17.15 10.42
C LEU A 638 16.45 -18.33 9.57
N ALA A 639 15.92 -18.42 8.36
CA ALA A 639 16.14 -19.55 7.48
C ALA A 639 17.59 -19.67 6.96
N ASP A 640 18.47 -18.69 7.18
CA ASP A 640 19.93 -18.81 6.98
C ASP A 640 20.68 -19.35 8.22
N GLY A 641 19.94 -19.81 9.24
CA GLY A 641 20.47 -20.37 10.47
C GLY A 641 20.82 -19.35 11.56
N ARG A 642 20.66 -18.06 11.33
CA ARG A 642 20.96 -17.01 12.31
C ARG A 642 19.89 -16.93 13.40
N LYS A 643 20.30 -16.94 14.64
CA LYS A 643 19.42 -16.74 15.79
C LYS A 643 19.09 -15.27 15.95
N ILE A 644 17.82 -14.99 16.23
CA ILE A 644 17.33 -13.64 16.53
C ILE A 644 16.65 -13.63 17.90
N THR A 645 16.85 -12.53 18.62
CA THR A 645 16.19 -12.28 19.91
C THR A 645 15.91 -10.79 20.05
N GLN A 646 14.75 -10.44 20.61
CA GLN A 646 14.42 -9.07 20.94
C GLN A 646 13.52 -9.01 22.16
N SER A 647 13.73 -7.97 23.00
CA SER A 647 12.75 -7.51 23.98
C SER A 647 12.23 -6.14 23.55
N ALA A 648 10.91 -5.98 23.50
CA ALA A 648 10.23 -4.73 23.14
C ALA A 648 8.95 -4.58 23.97
N GLY A 649 8.20 -3.52 23.73
CA GLY A 649 6.83 -3.37 24.23
C GLY A 649 5.85 -3.23 23.08
N VAL A 650 4.64 -3.73 23.28
CA VAL A 650 3.53 -3.54 22.33
C VAL A 650 2.84 -2.20 22.61
N SER A 651 2.40 -1.53 21.55
CA SER A 651 1.59 -0.30 21.62
C SER A 651 0.16 -0.58 22.09
N LYS A 652 -0.62 0.46 22.36
CA LYS A 652 -2.05 0.34 22.66
C LYS A 652 -2.87 -0.29 21.51
N THR A 653 -2.40 -0.18 20.30
CA THR A 653 -3.04 -0.71 19.08
C THR A 653 -2.55 -2.10 18.70
N GLY A 654 -1.57 -2.67 19.41
CA GLY A 654 -1.00 -3.98 19.08
C GLY A 654 0.30 -3.91 18.26
N ALA A 655 0.75 -2.72 17.87
CA ALA A 655 1.97 -2.57 17.08
C ALA A 655 3.22 -2.92 17.90
N TRP A 656 4.11 -3.71 17.30
CA TRP A 656 5.38 -4.14 17.84
C TRP A 656 6.55 -3.74 16.91
N PRO A 657 7.46 -2.84 17.35
CA PRO A 657 8.63 -2.47 16.58
C PRO A 657 9.72 -3.55 16.68
N LEU A 658 9.78 -4.41 15.68
CA LEU A 658 10.81 -5.44 15.57
C LEU A 658 12.05 -4.86 14.90
N PHE A 659 13.19 -4.87 15.61
CA PHE A 659 14.50 -4.54 15.07
C PHE A 659 15.56 -5.43 15.67
N VAL A 660 16.27 -6.19 14.82
CA VAL A 660 17.39 -7.04 15.25
C VAL A 660 18.60 -6.73 14.36
N PRO A 661 19.68 -6.17 14.91
CA PRO A 661 20.93 -6.03 14.18
C PRO A 661 21.56 -7.41 13.99
N LEU A 662 22.06 -7.66 12.77
CA LEU A 662 22.71 -8.89 12.38
C LEU A 662 24.23 -8.64 12.15
N PRO A 663 25.10 -9.66 12.26
CA PRO A 663 26.52 -9.53 11.95
C PRO A 663 26.81 -8.94 10.56
N GLY A 664 27.84 -8.12 10.44
CA GLY A 664 28.25 -7.49 9.18
C GLY A 664 27.39 -6.32 8.77
N ASN A 665 26.72 -5.65 9.70
CA ASN A 665 25.74 -4.58 9.45
C ASN A 665 24.47 -5.05 8.73
N GLY A 666 24.11 -6.34 8.81
CA GLY A 666 22.80 -6.80 8.42
C GLY A 666 21.73 -6.36 9.42
N ILE A 667 20.49 -6.35 9.01
CA ILE A 667 19.35 -6.03 9.88
C ILE A 667 18.13 -6.88 9.53
N VAL A 668 17.30 -7.07 10.55
CA VAL A 668 15.92 -7.42 10.43
C VAL A 668 15.12 -6.28 11.02
N ILE A 669 14.12 -5.78 10.30
CA ILE A 669 13.26 -4.70 10.75
C ILE A 669 11.83 -4.90 10.24
N SER A 670 10.86 -4.67 11.09
CA SER A 670 9.44 -4.85 10.79
C SER A 670 8.58 -4.07 11.79
N TRP A 671 7.46 -3.57 11.34
CA TRP A 671 6.33 -3.33 12.22
C TRP A 671 5.43 -4.58 12.21
N ILE A 672 5.38 -5.27 13.33
CA ILE A 672 4.49 -6.42 13.51
C ILE A 672 3.24 -5.94 14.23
N GLU A 673 2.08 -6.23 13.68
CA GLU A 673 0.82 -6.05 14.36
C GLU A 673 0.41 -7.35 15.05
N LEU A 674 0.23 -7.29 16.37
CA LEU A 674 -0.32 -8.38 17.15
C LEU A 674 -1.82 -8.20 17.26
N SER A 675 -2.59 -9.15 16.76
CA SER A 675 -4.04 -9.20 16.89
C SER A 675 -4.48 -10.62 17.27
N VAL A 676 -5.76 -10.75 17.66
CA VAL A 676 -6.31 -12.06 18.05
C VAL A 676 -6.67 -12.92 16.83
N VAL A 677 -6.78 -12.29 15.64
CA VAL A 677 -7.31 -12.96 14.43
C VAL A 677 -6.25 -13.07 13.33
N ASP A 678 -5.57 -11.97 12.98
CA ASP A 678 -4.50 -11.95 11.97
C ASP A 678 -3.38 -11.05 12.45
N ALA A 679 -2.26 -11.64 12.83
CA ALA A 679 -1.08 -10.92 13.27
C ALA A 679 0.06 -11.12 12.27
N GLY A 680 0.81 -10.04 11.99
CA GLY A 680 1.91 -10.10 11.03
C GLY A 680 2.41 -8.71 10.69
N GLY A 681 3.22 -8.60 9.67
CA GLY A 681 3.70 -7.32 9.15
C GLY A 681 4.77 -7.48 8.09
N ASP A 682 5.04 -6.40 7.39
CA ASP A 682 6.10 -6.34 6.39
C ASP A 682 7.45 -6.42 7.07
N PHE A 683 8.24 -7.39 6.62
CA PHE A 683 9.48 -7.80 7.26
C PHE A 683 10.63 -7.60 6.28
N ALA A 684 11.46 -6.61 6.54
CA ALA A 684 12.66 -6.38 5.76
C ALA A 684 13.85 -7.12 6.38
N TRP A 685 14.51 -7.91 5.54
CA TRP A 685 15.70 -8.67 5.92
C TRP A 685 16.86 -8.34 4.99
N ILE A 686 17.88 -7.67 5.54
CA ILE A 686 19.09 -7.26 4.83
C ILE A 686 20.28 -8.05 5.35
N LYS A 687 20.89 -8.81 4.45
CA LYS A 687 22.14 -9.54 4.70
C LYS A 687 23.20 -9.01 3.74
N PRO A 688 24.21 -8.29 4.23
CA PRO A 688 25.33 -7.86 3.40
C PRO A 688 26.16 -9.05 2.87
N ALA A 689 26.87 -8.82 1.76
CA ALA A 689 27.81 -9.79 1.22
C ALA A 689 28.88 -10.17 2.26
N ALA A 690 29.30 -11.43 2.23
CA ALA A 690 30.30 -12.00 3.15
C ALA A 690 31.25 -12.90 2.38
N LYS A 691 32.45 -13.13 2.94
CA LYS A 691 33.47 -13.96 2.28
C LYS A 691 33.12 -15.44 2.23
N SER A 692 32.25 -15.92 3.11
CA SER A 692 31.86 -17.34 3.21
C SER A 692 30.56 -17.51 3.96
N GLY A 693 30.00 -18.71 3.94
CA GLY A 693 28.73 -19.09 4.58
C GLY A 693 27.58 -19.15 3.60
N LEU A 694 26.36 -19.35 4.09
CA LEU A 694 25.15 -19.35 3.26
C LEU A 694 24.93 -17.96 2.66
N TYR A 695 24.58 -17.91 1.38
CA TYR A 695 24.29 -16.65 0.63
C TYR A 695 25.45 -15.64 0.72
N PRO A 696 26.66 -15.98 0.23
CA PRO A 696 27.84 -15.11 0.36
C PRO A 696 27.69 -13.78 -0.38
N GLY A 697 26.91 -13.72 -1.47
CA GLY A 697 26.59 -12.48 -2.18
C GLY A 697 25.72 -11.48 -1.39
N GLY A 698 25.19 -11.89 -0.27
CA GLY A 698 24.20 -11.09 0.47
C GLY A 698 22.85 -11.07 -0.22
N PHE A 699 21.87 -10.39 0.38
CA PHE A 699 20.55 -10.12 -0.17
C PHE A 699 19.86 -8.99 0.59
N THR A 700 18.93 -8.33 -0.07
CA THR A 700 17.97 -7.39 0.54
C THR A 700 16.60 -7.83 0.10
N ASN A 701 15.70 -8.09 1.04
CA ASN A 701 14.35 -8.52 0.70
C ASN A 701 13.30 -8.07 1.71
N GLY A 702 12.08 -7.84 1.22
CA GLY A 702 10.87 -7.67 1.99
C GLY A 702 9.96 -8.89 1.82
N VAL A 703 9.46 -9.44 2.91
CA VAL A 703 8.46 -10.51 2.96
C VAL A 703 7.41 -10.16 4.01
N THR A 704 6.20 -10.65 3.86
CA THR A 704 5.20 -10.52 4.92
C THR A 704 5.41 -11.64 5.94
N ALA A 705 5.82 -11.28 7.16
CA ALA A 705 5.89 -12.21 8.28
C ALA A 705 4.48 -12.45 8.84
N ALA A 706 4.17 -13.69 9.19
CA ALA A 706 2.91 -14.04 9.86
C ALA A 706 3.17 -14.37 11.33
N VAL A 707 2.23 -13.96 12.18
CA VAL A 707 2.22 -14.30 13.61
C VAL A 707 0.92 -15.01 13.93
N GLY A 708 1.00 -16.22 14.49
CA GLY A 708 -0.15 -17.01 14.90
C GLY A 708 -0.19 -17.21 16.42
N LEU A 709 -1.37 -17.28 17.02
CA LEU A 709 -1.51 -17.81 18.38
C LEU A 709 -0.88 -19.21 18.42
N ASN A 710 -0.21 -19.52 19.53
CA ASN A 710 0.42 -20.81 19.69
C ASN A 710 -0.62 -21.94 19.47
N PRO A 711 -0.49 -22.74 18.41
CA PRO A 711 -1.45 -23.78 18.11
C PRO A 711 -1.37 -24.89 19.17
N LEU A 712 -2.52 -25.44 19.56
CA LEU A 712 -2.58 -26.64 20.36
C LEU A 712 -1.95 -27.78 19.56
N MET A 713 -0.93 -28.41 20.13
CA MET A 713 -0.33 -29.59 19.54
C MET A 713 -1.37 -30.72 19.45
N THR A 714 -1.59 -31.25 18.27
CA THR A 714 -2.40 -32.44 18.06
C THR A 714 -1.51 -33.63 17.73
N SER A 715 -1.64 -34.73 18.47
CA SER A 715 -1.02 -36.01 18.13
C SER A 715 -1.67 -36.62 16.87
N GLY A 716 -0.96 -37.48 16.17
CA GLY A 716 -1.49 -38.19 15.01
C GLY A 716 -0.54 -38.22 13.81
N PRO A 717 -1.01 -38.81 12.70
CA PRO A 717 -0.22 -38.94 11.49
C PRO A 717 0.06 -37.56 10.83
N ARG A 718 1.25 -37.44 10.26
CA ARG A 718 1.73 -36.25 9.54
C ARG A 718 2.61 -36.68 8.36
N SER A 719 2.67 -35.80 7.35
CA SER A 719 3.67 -35.86 6.28
C SER A 719 4.72 -34.79 6.51
N LEU A 720 5.97 -35.21 6.75
CA LEU A 720 7.12 -34.31 6.87
C LEU A 720 7.82 -34.23 5.51
N THR A 721 7.83 -33.06 4.88
CA THR A 721 8.44 -32.86 3.55
C THR A 721 9.56 -31.83 3.61
N LEU A 722 10.69 -32.15 2.97
CA LEU A 722 11.86 -31.30 2.77
C LEU A 722 12.00 -30.99 1.29
N SER A 723 12.21 -29.71 0.90
CA SER A 723 12.43 -29.30 -0.48
C SER A 723 13.45 -28.18 -0.60
N GLY A 724 14.14 -28.06 -1.73
CA GLY A 724 15.17 -27.06 -1.97
C GLY A 724 16.54 -27.44 -1.39
N ALA A 725 17.42 -26.44 -1.21
CA ALA A 725 18.79 -26.60 -0.65
C ALA A 725 19.64 -27.64 -1.36
N GLY A 726 19.53 -27.72 -2.69
CA GLY A 726 20.29 -28.66 -3.51
C GLY A 726 19.76 -30.10 -3.53
N LEU A 727 18.60 -30.37 -2.92
CA LEU A 727 17.93 -31.67 -3.08
C LEU A 727 17.40 -31.81 -4.51
N SER A 728 17.71 -32.90 -5.18
CA SER A 728 17.25 -33.17 -6.55
C SER A 728 15.74 -33.40 -6.66
N GLN A 729 15.12 -33.86 -5.59
CA GLN A 729 13.67 -34.02 -5.43
C GLN A 729 13.25 -33.80 -3.97
N PRO A 730 12.01 -33.40 -3.71
CA PRO A 730 11.49 -33.34 -2.35
C PRO A 730 11.55 -34.69 -1.64
N LEU A 731 11.92 -34.67 -0.36
CA LEU A 731 11.92 -35.83 0.51
C LEU A 731 10.69 -35.82 1.38
N SER A 732 9.86 -36.83 1.34
CA SER A 732 8.63 -36.93 2.13
C SER A 732 8.67 -38.19 3.03
N PHE A 733 8.32 -37.97 4.30
CA PHE A 733 8.34 -38.99 5.35
C PHE A 733 7.01 -39.03 6.08
N PRO A 734 6.27 -40.13 6.03
CA PRO A 734 5.11 -40.32 6.90
C PRO A 734 5.62 -40.55 8.33
N ILE A 735 5.16 -39.75 9.26
CA ILE A 735 5.49 -39.83 10.69
C ILE A 735 4.21 -39.81 11.54
N VAL A 736 4.31 -40.30 12.76
CA VAL A 736 3.23 -40.18 13.75
C VAL A 736 3.76 -39.43 14.97
N ILE A 737 3.18 -38.29 15.26
CA ILE A 737 3.51 -37.51 16.46
C ILE A 737 2.70 -38.08 17.62
N ASP A 738 3.38 -38.45 18.71
CA ASP A 738 2.78 -38.94 19.94
C ASP A 738 2.17 -37.81 20.78
N ALA A 739 1.47 -38.13 21.84
CA ALA A 739 0.86 -37.16 22.75
C ALA A 739 1.89 -36.29 23.53
N LYS A 740 3.17 -36.66 23.51
CA LYS A 740 4.27 -35.88 24.10
C LYS A 740 4.97 -34.98 23.07
N GLY A 741 4.56 -35.04 21.81
CA GLY A 741 5.13 -34.24 20.72
C GLY A 741 6.32 -34.89 20.03
N ASN A 742 6.59 -36.19 20.23
CA ASN A 742 7.73 -36.86 19.62
C ASN A 742 7.31 -37.75 18.45
N ALA A 743 8.17 -37.84 17.46
CA ALA A 743 8.07 -38.85 16.40
C ALA A 743 9.48 -39.46 16.15
N SER A 744 9.51 -40.78 15.95
CA SER A 744 10.73 -41.52 15.62
C SER A 744 10.38 -42.71 14.71
N VAL A 745 10.67 -42.57 13.41
CA VAL A 745 10.34 -43.57 12.39
C VAL A 745 11.43 -43.57 11.33
N ASN A 746 11.98 -44.74 11.01
CA ASN A 746 12.94 -44.96 9.87
C ASN A 746 14.13 -43.96 9.84
N GLY A 747 14.70 -43.66 11.00
CA GLY A 747 15.81 -42.70 11.12
C GLY A 747 15.43 -41.22 11.15
N VAL A 748 14.16 -40.93 10.95
CA VAL A 748 13.59 -39.57 11.21
C VAL A 748 13.31 -39.41 12.69
N SER A 749 13.74 -38.34 13.28
CA SER A 749 13.36 -37.93 14.63
C SER A 749 12.79 -36.50 14.61
N LEU A 750 11.70 -36.28 15.34
CA LEU A 750 11.10 -34.95 15.50
C LEU A 750 10.62 -34.80 16.95
N ALA A 751 10.86 -33.61 17.50
CA ALA A 751 10.35 -33.23 18.82
C ALA A 751 9.67 -31.86 18.72
N VAL A 752 8.42 -31.81 19.11
CA VAL A 752 7.59 -30.59 19.19
C VAL A 752 7.54 -30.15 20.65
N THR A 753 7.78 -28.88 20.92
CA THR A 753 7.57 -28.29 22.25
C THR A 753 6.11 -27.89 22.42
N PRO A 754 5.31 -28.52 23.24
CA PRO A 754 3.84 -28.29 23.30
C PRO A 754 3.47 -26.86 23.70
N THR A 755 4.28 -26.21 24.51
CA THR A 755 4.02 -24.84 25.03
C THR A 755 4.33 -23.73 24.04
N THR A 756 5.09 -24.03 22.96
CA THR A 756 5.54 -23.01 21.99
C THR A 756 5.24 -23.38 20.53
N GLY A 757 4.82 -24.61 20.27
CA GLY A 757 4.66 -25.12 18.91
C GLY A 757 5.98 -25.28 18.12
N ALA A 758 7.11 -24.90 18.71
CA ALA A 758 8.42 -25.07 18.02
C ALA A 758 8.78 -26.54 17.90
N PHE A 759 9.27 -26.95 16.74
CA PHE A 759 9.78 -28.30 16.53
C PHE A 759 11.21 -28.30 15.99
N THR A 760 11.94 -29.34 16.39
CA THR A 760 13.26 -29.64 15.86
C THR A 760 13.33 -31.14 15.53
N GLY A 761 14.21 -31.49 14.60
CA GLY A 761 14.33 -32.88 14.20
C GLY A 761 15.58 -33.19 13.37
N LYS A 762 15.71 -34.45 13.01
CA LYS A 762 16.76 -34.94 12.09
C LYS A 762 16.14 -35.90 11.10
N VAL A 763 16.61 -35.81 9.86
CA VAL A 763 16.17 -36.66 8.75
C VAL A 763 17.39 -37.30 8.12
N PRO A 764 17.35 -38.56 7.70
CA PRO A 764 18.47 -39.21 7.01
C PRO A 764 18.87 -38.41 5.77
N ASN A 765 20.18 -38.24 5.54
CA ASN A 765 20.65 -37.65 4.30
C ASN A 765 20.52 -38.68 3.17
N PRO A 766 19.76 -38.39 2.08
CA PRO A 766 19.49 -39.38 1.05
C PRO A 766 20.72 -39.79 0.19
N VAL A 767 21.74 -38.90 0.16
CA VAL A 767 22.93 -39.08 -0.67
C VAL A 767 24.02 -39.82 0.09
N THR A 768 24.25 -39.46 1.34
CA THR A 768 25.40 -39.94 2.13
C THR A 768 25.00 -40.73 3.36
N GLY A 769 23.71 -40.71 3.74
CA GLY A 769 23.25 -41.30 5.00
C GLY A 769 23.74 -40.54 6.24
N LYS A 770 24.81 -39.79 6.13
CA LYS A 770 25.45 -39.01 7.23
C LYS A 770 26.16 -37.80 6.66
N PRO A 771 26.19 -36.60 7.38
CA PRO A 771 25.39 -36.38 8.61
C PRO A 771 23.91 -36.30 8.27
N ALA A 772 23.05 -36.58 9.26
CA ALA A 772 21.61 -36.38 9.15
C ALA A 772 21.29 -34.88 8.99
N ILE A 773 20.29 -34.56 8.17
CA ILE A 773 19.79 -33.20 7.94
C ILE A 773 19.03 -32.77 9.18
N ALA A 774 19.49 -31.67 9.82
CA ALA A 774 18.79 -31.06 10.94
C ALA A 774 17.68 -30.14 10.44
N ILE A 775 16.49 -30.24 11.02
CA ILE A 775 15.32 -29.43 10.68
C ILE A 775 14.88 -28.56 11.87
N ASN A 776 14.35 -27.38 11.60
CA ASN A 776 13.76 -26.48 12.55
C ASN A 776 12.44 -25.95 12.00
N GLY A 777 11.43 -25.77 12.86
CA GLY A 777 10.13 -25.23 12.43
C GLY A 777 9.23 -24.84 13.59
N VAL A 778 8.04 -24.36 13.25
CA VAL A 778 6.94 -24.10 14.19
C VAL A 778 5.64 -24.64 13.61
N LEU A 779 4.75 -25.07 14.50
CA LEU A 779 3.39 -25.41 14.14
C LEU A 779 2.60 -24.13 13.84
N GLN A 780 1.63 -24.25 12.96
CA GLN A 780 0.69 -23.19 12.58
C GLN A 780 -0.74 -23.56 13.00
N ASN A 781 -1.63 -22.57 13.03
CA ASN A 781 -3.06 -22.80 13.22
C ASN A 781 -3.58 -23.76 12.14
N GLY A 782 -4.32 -24.81 12.56
CA GLY A 782 -4.79 -25.88 11.67
C GLY A 782 -3.95 -27.16 11.74
N GLY A 783 -2.90 -27.22 12.58
CA GLY A 783 -2.14 -28.44 12.89
C GLY A 783 -1.05 -28.79 11.87
N GLY A 784 -0.82 -27.94 10.87
CA GLY A 784 0.36 -27.98 10.00
C GLY A 784 1.57 -27.28 10.63
N GLY A 785 2.72 -27.31 9.92
CA GLY A 785 3.93 -26.61 10.38
C GLY A 785 4.83 -26.24 9.21
N GLU A 786 5.61 -25.20 9.41
CA GLU A 786 6.61 -24.74 8.46
C GLU A 786 7.97 -24.52 9.12
N GLY A 787 9.02 -24.57 8.32
CA GLY A 787 10.37 -24.41 8.82
C GLY A 787 11.44 -24.44 7.73
N PHE A 788 12.65 -24.73 8.16
CA PHE A 788 13.81 -24.77 7.28
C PHE A 788 14.80 -25.85 7.68
N PHE A 789 15.67 -26.19 6.73
CA PHE A 789 16.91 -26.90 6.95
C PHE A 789 18.04 -26.21 6.19
N LEU A 790 19.27 -26.44 6.60
CA LEU A 790 20.44 -25.81 5.99
C LEU A 790 21.15 -26.84 5.08
N GLY A 791 21.36 -26.43 3.82
CA GLY A 791 22.23 -27.11 2.87
C GLY A 791 23.67 -26.58 2.97
N THR A 792 24.48 -26.83 1.93
CA THR A 792 25.88 -26.38 1.85
C THR A 792 26.02 -24.90 1.49
N SER A 793 25.16 -24.37 0.62
CA SER A 793 25.19 -23.00 0.09
C SER A 793 23.89 -22.23 0.33
N GLU A 794 22.79 -22.92 0.54
CA GLU A 794 21.46 -22.35 0.69
C GLU A 794 20.61 -23.17 1.69
N SER A 795 19.45 -22.62 2.06
CA SER A 795 18.48 -23.30 2.92
C SER A 795 17.28 -23.83 2.12
N GLY A 796 16.69 -24.90 2.60
CA GLY A 796 15.48 -25.49 2.05
C GLY A 796 14.30 -25.37 2.99
N LYS A 797 13.10 -25.59 2.44
CA LYS A 797 11.83 -25.54 3.15
C LYS A 797 11.53 -26.88 3.81
N VAL A 798 10.95 -26.81 5.00
CA VAL A 798 10.35 -27.93 5.72
C VAL A 798 8.86 -27.65 5.86
N THR A 799 8.01 -28.62 5.49
CA THR A 799 6.57 -28.59 5.76
C THR A 799 6.16 -29.81 6.57
N LEU A 800 5.19 -29.60 7.44
CA LEU A 800 4.56 -30.64 8.23
C LEU A 800 3.04 -30.53 8.04
N GLU A 801 2.47 -31.50 7.33
CA GLU A 801 1.07 -31.47 6.90
C GLU A 801 0.27 -32.62 7.51
N GLN A 802 -1.03 -32.43 7.66
CA GLN A 802 -1.94 -33.54 7.94
C GLN A 802 -2.10 -34.36 6.66
N PRO A 803 -2.21 -35.68 6.76
CA PRO A 803 -2.38 -36.55 5.60
C PRO A 803 -3.65 -36.27 4.81
#